data_cea6ed12d0125e1794c970089a5ba92b
#
_entry.id   cea6ed12d0125e1794c970089a5ba92b
#
_cell.length_a   1.000
_cell.length_b   1.000
_cell.length_c   1.000
_cell.angle_alpha   90.00
_cell.angle_beta   90.00
_cell.angle_gamma   90.00
#
_symmetry.space_group_name_H-M   'P 1'
#
loop_
_entity.id
_entity.type
_entity.pdbx_description
1 polymer ?
#
loop_
_entity_poly.entity_id
_entity_poly.type
_entity_poly.pdbx_seq_one_letter_code
_entity_poly.pdbx_strand_id
1 'polypeptide(L)'
;MLGWSAIAFNAPWVLWGLLLLPLLWILLRALPPAPVQRLFPAVGLLLGLEDETQTSAHAPWWLLVLRSLAIAAVLIGFAGPILNPQTQLDRGPDLLIVVDGAWAAAPEFQFQRDMLKADLRKAARAGQRVGVILATAPNPIAFQSAQAVVREIETLQPRPYAPRWTQVNAQLEALRGLKFDTLWLSDGLDYDGARQDILQRLRAAGRVRLISAQTEILTLGELQYAAGQVSLSLRRSAHGSNRSVRILGIGRDPAGTRTVLLRETLNLIAGETDQEVKFKAPAEVLSRLERFEIEGQDHAAALYLLGNQIKRAEVALFGGPASAESLDLLDPLHFVQKALAPKVAFITGALEQVLLANPDLIIWADMLPLADPEPLLDWVKAGGTLVRFAGPRLAAANPAALREDPLLPVVLRQGGRRLGGAMSWEQPKAIEPFALDGPFSGLTLPPDIRVRAQVLAQPSPDLAARVLARLQDGTPLITRKEAGSGQIVFWHITANTDWSNLPLSGLFLDMLNRLNAARGWQDEVPLAAGTVWSPVQVLDGFGEIMDADYLPGIEAEQLQQRRFGALSPPGLYEFKGQLASHNLEPKSADLAPMIWPDWVQKLDVTQQTRELSGWFLSLALIALAVDVLASLALSGRTIIAGAILATATLAHNPTTVHAQNRLPSDVTAASSTVTLGHVITGDSKLDLLAFQALDGLSRRMGERTSVEPGQPRGVNLDEDELALFPILYWLISPDQPALS
;
A
#
# COMPACT_ATOMS: atom_id res chain seq x y z
N MET A 1 43.46 7.76 -17.55
CA MET A 1 44.18 9.06 -17.55
C MET A 1 43.39 9.99 -16.66
N LEU A 2 43.91 10.29 -15.45
CA LEU A 2 43.31 11.26 -14.54
C LEU A 2 43.62 12.67 -15.10
N GLY A 3 42.63 13.27 -15.76
CA GLY A 3 42.73 14.62 -16.25
C GLY A 3 42.74 15.63 -15.10
N TRP A 4 43.70 16.52 -15.05
CA TRP A 4 43.83 17.58 -14.05
C TRP A 4 42.71 18.65 -14.12
N SER A 5 41.71 18.48 -14.99
CA SER A 5 40.58 19.39 -15.17
C SER A 5 39.39 19.15 -14.20
N ALA A 6 39.55 18.26 -13.22
CA ALA A 6 38.42 17.83 -12.35
C ALA A 6 38.38 18.54 -10.98
N ILE A 7 39.29 19.45 -10.64
CA ILE A 7 39.32 20.14 -9.34
C ILE A 7 39.21 21.65 -9.54
N ALA A 8 38.21 22.27 -8.92
CA ALA A 8 38.09 23.71 -8.76
C ALA A 8 38.22 24.11 -7.28
N PHE A 9 38.46 25.38 -7.03
CA PHE A 9 38.58 25.92 -5.69
C PHE A 9 37.51 27.00 -5.45
N ASN A 10 36.87 26.98 -4.30
CA ASN A 10 35.86 27.98 -3.89
C ASN A 10 36.51 29.36 -3.66
N ALA A 11 37.71 29.35 -3.10
CA ALA A 11 38.46 30.58 -2.78
C ALA A 11 39.92 30.46 -3.29
N PRO A 12 40.16 30.55 -4.64
CA PRO A 12 41.47 30.30 -5.22
C PRO A 12 42.54 31.32 -4.76
N TRP A 13 42.11 32.50 -4.32
CA TRP A 13 43.01 33.53 -3.78
C TRP A 13 43.73 33.07 -2.50
N VAL A 14 43.17 32.15 -1.71
CA VAL A 14 43.80 31.58 -0.50
C VAL A 14 45.08 30.81 -0.85
N LEU A 15 45.17 30.25 -2.06
CA LEU A 15 46.33 29.50 -2.53
C LEU A 15 47.58 30.39 -2.67
N TRP A 16 47.41 31.71 -2.80
CA TRP A 16 48.55 32.65 -2.77
C TRP A 16 49.31 32.59 -1.43
N GLY A 17 48.63 32.14 -0.34
CA GLY A 17 49.27 31.89 0.95
C GLY A 17 50.36 30.83 0.89
N LEU A 18 50.33 29.90 -0.08
CA LEU A 18 51.39 28.90 -0.26
C LEU A 18 52.74 29.53 -0.64
N LEU A 19 52.75 30.70 -1.27
CA LEU A 19 53.99 31.45 -1.60
C LEU A 19 54.69 31.94 -0.33
N LEU A 20 54.01 32.03 0.80
CA LEU A 20 54.62 32.43 2.09
C LEU A 20 55.30 31.27 2.80
N LEU A 21 55.12 30.00 2.35
CA LEU A 21 55.74 28.83 2.98
C LEU A 21 57.28 28.86 3.02
N PRO A 22 58.03 29.33 1.97
CA PRO A 22 59.47 29.46 2.05
C PRO A 22 59.91 30.49 3.10
N LEU A 23 59.18 31.58 3.24
CA LEU A 23 59.46 32.61 4.25
C LEU A 23 59.21 32.03 5.66
N LEU A 24 58.11 31.33 5.81
CA LEU A 24 57.76 30.64 7.07
C LEU A 24 58.82 29.58 7.44
N TRP A 25 59.35 28.85 6.44
CA TRP A 25 60.44 27.89 6.64
C TRP A 25 61.68 28.53 7.23
N ILE A 26 62.09 29.71 6.70
CA ILE A 26 63.21 30.46 7.22
C ILE A 26 62.95 30.94 8.64
N LEU A 27 61.78 31.40 8.93
CA LEU A 27 61.34 31.89 10.24
C LEU A 27 61.21 30.76 11.30
N LEU A 28 60.76 29.59 10.89
CA LEU A 28 60.66 28.38 11.75
C LEU A 28 62.03 27.70 11.99
N ARG A 29 63.06 28.03 11.17
CA ARG A 29 64.46 27.62 11.35
C ARG A 29 65.07 28.44 12.47
N ALA A 30 64.69 28.11 13.74
CA ALA A 30 65.19 28.78 14.91
C ALA A 30 66.74 28.75 14.92
N LEU A 31 67.39 29.96 14.83
CA LEU A 31 68.79 30.08 15.12
C LEU A 31 68.93 30.06 16.64
N PRO A 32 69.74 29.16 17.20
CA PRO A 32 69.99 29.19 18.63
C PRO A 32 70.62 30.54 19.02
N PRO A 33 70.19 31.18 20.13
CA PRO A 33 70.81 32.35 20.62
C PRO A 33 72.33 32.11 20.87
N ALA A 34 73.19 33.06 20.50
CA ALA A 34 74.61 32.93 20.69
C ALA A 34 74.90 32.63 22.19
N PRO A 35 75.78 31.67 22.51
CA PRO A 35 76.07 31.32 23.87
C PRO A 35 76.64 32.54 24.62
N VAL A 36 75.95 32.98 25.65
CA VAL A 36 76.39 34.05 26.52
C VAL A 36 77.37 33.46 27.52
N GLN A 37 78.64 33.74 27.37
CA GLN A 37 79.68 33.37 28.34
C GLN A 37 79.45 34.19 29.62
N ARG A 38 79.07 33.52 30.72
CA ARG A 38 79.04 34.09 32.06
C ARG A 38 80.13 33.41 32.89
N LEU A 39 81.05 34.21 33.43
CA LEU A 39 82.02 33.71 34.38
C LEU A 39 81.27 33.34 35.68
N PHE A 40 81.27 32.07 35.96
CA PHE A 40 80.67 31.51 37.21
C PHE A 40 81.78 31.02 38.09
N PRO A 41 82.10 31.63 39.27
CA PRO A 41 83.23 31.31 40.12
C PRO A 41 83.23 29.89 40.68
N ALA A 42 82.14 29.15 40.71
CA ALA A 42 81.99 27.83 41.26
C ALA A 42 82.03 26.67 40.21
N VAL A 43 82.59 26.90 39.02
CA VAL A 43 82.70 25.86 37.96
C VAL A 43 83.43 24.61 38.43
N GLY A 44 84.39 24.75 39.42
CA GLY A 44 85.09 23.58 39.97
C GLY A 44 84.25 22.58 40.72
N LEU A 45 83.02 22.93 41.15
CA LEU A 45 82.07 22.05 41.82
C LEU A 45 81.20 21.29 40.84
N LEU A 46 81.16 21.63 39.56
CA LEU A 46 80.39 21.02 38.50
C LEU A 46 81.23 20.11 37.57
N LEU A 47 82.54 20.03 37.80
CA LEU A 47 83.43 19.12 37.10
C LEU A 47 83.19 17.67 37.55
N GLY A 48 82.37 16.89 36.81
CA GLY A 48 82.04 15.52 37.07
C GLY A 48 80.53 15.16 36.95
N LEU A 49 79.71 16.17 36.70
CA LEU A 49 78.30 15.94 36.32
C LEU A 49 78.19 15.81 34.81
N GLU A 50 78.05 14.61 34.30
CA GLU A 50 77.70 14.41 32.90
C GLU A 50 76.19 14.77 32.75
N ASP A 51 75.91 15.75 31.91
CA ASP A 51 74.57 16.15 31.52
C ASP A 51 74.10 15.14 30.45
N GLU A 52 73.34 14.12 30.87
CA GLU A 52 72.75 13.10 29.97
C GLU A 52 71.68 13.68 29.02
N THR A 53 71.30 14.94 29.17
CA THR A 53 70.31 15.57 28.33
C THR A 53 70.95 16.45 27.28
N GLN A 54 71.51 15.88 26.20
CA GLN A 54 71.81 16.63 24.96
C GLN A 54 70.48 17.05 24.30
N THR A 55 69.95 18.19 24.69
CA THR A 55 68.93 18.86 23.89
C THR A 55 69.53 19.28 22.55
N SER A 56 69.14 18.59 21.47
CA SER A 56 69.64 18.95 20.12
C SER A 56 69.32 20.42 19.81
N ALA A 57 70.27 21.21 19.62
CA ALA A 57 70.16 22.65 19.43
C ALA A 57 69.43 23.07 18.12
N HIS A 58 69.06 22.10 17.32
CA HIS A 58 68.38 22.34 16.03
C HIS A 58 67.17 21.40 15.90
N ALA A 59 66.03 21.97 15.59
CA ALA A 59 64.86 21.17 15.22
C ALA A 59 65.22 20.30 13.99
N PRO A 60 64.91 18.98 14.01
CA PRO A 60 65.19 18.13 12.86
C PRO A 60 64.47 18.65 11.61
N TRP A 61 65.15 18.62 10.48
CA TRP A 61 64.64 19.18 9.22
C TRP A 61 63.27 18.58 8.81
N TRP A 62 63.06 17.32 9.13
CA TRP A 62 61.77 16.64 8.84
C TRP A 62 60.59 17.22 9.64
N LEU A 63 60.82 17.75 10.82
CA LEU A 63 59.83 18.42 11.65
C LEU A 63 59.39 19.75 11.04
N LEU A 64 60.34 20.49 10.40
CA LEU A 64 60.05 21.70 9.64
C LEU A 64 59.22 21.38 8.39
N VAL A 65 59.52 20.25 7.72
CA VAL A 65 58.72 19.77 6.58
C VAL A 65 57.29 19.46 7.04
N LEU A 66 57.14 18.74 8.16
CA LEU A 66 55.81 18.38 8.69
C LEU A 66 54.96 19.62 9.03
N ARG A 67 55.56 20.65 9.65
CA ARG A 67 54.90 21.94 9.93
C ARG A 67 54.49 22.66 8.67
N SER A 68 55.38 22.73 7.69
CA SER A 68 55.08 23.35 6.40
C SER A 68 53.94 22.62 5.66
N LEU A 69 53.94 21.30 5.72
CA LEU A 69 52.88 20.44 5.12
C LEU A 69 51.56 20.63 5.82
N ALA A 70 51.54 20.72 7.16
CA ALA A 70 50.33 20.99 7.95
C ALA A 70 49.73 22.35 7.56
N ILE A 71 50.53 23.40 7.45
CA ILE A 71 50.08 24.75 7.03
C ILE A 71 49.61 24.75 5.57
N ALA A 72 50.31 24.03 4.68
CA ALA A 72 49.89 23.87 3.30
C ALA A 72 48.50 23.17 3.23
N ALA A 73 48.29 22.13 4.01
CA ALA A 73 47.01 21.42 4.08
C ALA A 73 45.88 22.31 4.62
N VAL A 74 46.17 23.17 5.63
CA VAL A 74 45.20 24.17 6.09
C VAL A 74 44.83 25.15 4.97
N LEU A 75 45.82 25.71 4.27
CA LEU A 75 45.59 26.66 3.18
C LEU A 75 44.78 26.03 2.03
N ILE A 76 45.13 24.80 1.64
CA ILE A 76 44.35 24.05 0.63
C ILE A 76 42.96 23.76 1.11
N GLY A 77 42.80 23.36 2.39
CA GLY A 77 41.47 23.11 2.98
C GLY A 77 40.56 24.33 2.96
N PHE A 78 41.10 25.53 3.32
CA PHE A 78 40.38 26.80 3.26
C PHE A 78 40.16 27.30 1.84
N ALA A 79 41.02 26.93 0.87
CA ALA A 79 40.78 27.21 -0.53
C ALA A 79 39.54 26.49 -1.09
N GLY A 80 39.04 25.47 -0.35
CA GLY A 80 37.81 24.75 -0.67
C GLY A 80 37.90 23.96 -1.98
N PRO A 81 38.78 22.94 -2.08
CA PRO A 81 38.86 22.11 -3.29
C PRO A 81 37.57 21.30 -3.49
N ILE A 82 37.02 21.40 -4.69
CA ILE A 82 35.79 20.71 -5.13
C ILE A 82 36.17 19.78 -6.26
N LEU A 83 35.84 18.48 -6.09
CA LEU A 83 35.97 17.50 -7.15
C LEU A 83 34.71 17.55 -8.04
N ASN A 84 34.91 17.53 -9.36
CA ASN A 84 33.87 17.69 -10.39
C ASN A 84 33.11 19.02 -10.27
N PRO A 85 33.78 20.18 -10.42
CA PRO A 85 33.09 21.45 -10.39
C PRO A 85 32.12 21.54 -11.54
N GLN A 86 30.86 21.75 -11.22
CA GLN A 86 29.89 22.16 -12.25
C GLN A 86 30.26 23.60 -12.66
N THR A 87 30.52 23.78 -13.94
CA THR A 87 30.83 25.09 -14.55
C THR A 87 29.84 26.14 -14.05
N GLN A 88 30.34 27.30 -13.61
CA GLN A 88 29.52 28.46 -13.25
C GLN A 88 28.54 28.72 -14.39
N LEU A 89 27.25 28.66 -14.06
CA LEU A 89 26.18 28.94 -14.99
C LEU A 89 26.19 30.45 -15.28
N ASP A 90 26.68 30.82 -16.46
CA ASP A 90 26.16 32.00 -17.15
C ASP A 90 24.62 31.86 -17.14
N ARG A 91 23.91 33.00 -17.11
CA ARG A 91 22.46 33.05 -17.16
C ARG A 91 22.00 32.22 -18.34
N GLY A 92 21.78 30.91 -18.07
CA GLY A 92 21.40 29.92 -19.07
C GLY A 92 20.01 30.23 -19.62
N PRO A 93 19.58 29.58 -20.70
CA PRO A 93 18.22 29.68 -21.21
C PRO A 93 17.20 29.30 -20.11
N ASP A 94 15.95 29.69 -20.27
CA ASP A 94 14.87 29.30 -19.36
C ASP A 94 14.87 27.78 -19.18
N LEU A 95 14.41 27.28 -18.02
CA LEU A 95 14.37 25.86 -17.70
C LEU A 95 12.94 25.36 -17.72
N LEU A 96 12.64 24.35 -18.52
CA LEU A 96 11.38 23.61 -18.46
C LEU A 96 11.56 22.32 -17.64
N ILE A 97 10.74 22.14 -16.64
CA ILE A 97 10.66 20.88 -15.86
C ILE A 97 9.48 20.09 -16.37
N VAL A 98 9.74 18.86 -16.83
CA VAL A 98 8.70 17.88 -17.20
C VAL A 98 8.68 16.82 -16.13
N VAL A 99 7.52 16.60 -15.52
CA VAL A 99 7.31 15.58 -14.48
C VAL A 99 6.27 14.60 -14.99
N ASP A 100 6.61 13.33 -15.09
CA ASP A 100 5.64 12.28 -15.46
C ASP A 100 4.54 12.21 -14.40
N GLY A 101 4.91 12.09 -13.13
CA GLY A 101 4.02 12.24 -11.99
C GLY A 101 2.90 11.19 -11.90
N ALA A 102 3.05 10.03 -12.56
CA ALA A 102 2.14 8.92 -12.47
C ALA A 102 2.48 7.99 -11.29
N TRP A 103 1.62 7.03 -11.01
CA TRP A 103 1.79 6.03 -9.95
C TRP A 103 3.12 5.26 -10.06
N ALA A 104 3.64 5.05 -11.26
CA ALA A 104 4.91 4.36 -11.46
C ALA A 104 6.13 5.16 -10.96
N ALA A 105 6.02 6.49 -10.81
CA ALA A 105 7.07 7.31 -10.21
C ALA A 105 7.12 7.19 -8.67
N ALA A 106 6.06 6.69 -8.02
CA ALA A 106 5.90 6.72 -6.57
C ALA A 106 7.09 6.14 -5.79
N PRO A 107 7.66 4.96 -6.13
CA PRO A 107 8.77 4.37 -5.36
C PRO A 107 10.01 5.24 -5.24
N GLU A 108 10.31 6.05 -6.26
CA GLU A 108 11.49 6.92 -6.29
C GLU A 108 11.14 8.41 -6.24
N PHE A 109 9.87 8.75 -6.09
CA PHE A 109 9.39 10.12 -6.23
C PHE A 109 10.04 11.10 -5.26
N GLN A 110 10.22 10.71 -4.01
CA GLN A 110 10.89 11.55 -3.00
C GLN A 110 12.33 11.84 -3.39
N PHE A 111 13.05 10.82 -3.82
CA PHE A 111 14.43 10.97 -4.27
C PHE A 111 14.54 11.90 -5.51
N GLN A 112 13.69 11.65 -6.52
CA GLN A 112 13.65 12.51 -7.73
C GLN A 112 13.30 13.96 -7.37
N ARG A 113 12.36 14.18 -6.46
CA ARG A 113 11.96 15.50 -5.98
C ARG A 113 13.11 16.23 -5.26
N ASP A 114 13.90 15.52 -4.45
CA ASP A 114 15.02 16.13 -3.74
C ASP A 114 16.16 16.49 -4.68
N MET A 115 16.45 15.68 -5.71
CA MET A 115 17.35 16.03 -6.79
C MET A 115 16.86 17.26 -7.55
N LEU A 116 15.58 17.31 -7.89
CA LEU A 116 14.97 18.46 -8.55
C LEU A 116 15.11 19.75 -7.71
N LYS A 117 14.87 19.68 -6.39
CA LYS A 117 15.07 20.83 -5.48
C LYS A 117 16.50 21.34 -5.50
N ALA A 118 17.49 20.44 -5.56
CA ALA A 118 18.89 20.83 -5.64
C ALA A 118 19.20 21.60 -6.94
N ASP A 119 18.66 21.16 -8.07
CA ASP A 119 18.83 21.85 -9.36
C ASP A 119 18.03 23.17 -9.43
N LEU A 120 16.84 23.23 -8.86
CA LEU A 120 16.07 24.47 -8.72
C LEU A 120 16.77 25.53 -7.88
N ARG A 121 17.46 25.13 -6.80
CA ARG A 121 18.28 26.07 -6.00
C ARG A 121 19.43 26.64 -6.80
N LYS A 122 20.01 25.86 -7.75
CA LYS A 122 21.04 26.37 -8.69
C LYS A 122 20.41 27.35 -9.69
N ALA A 123 19.26 26.98 -10.27
CA ALA A 123 18.52 27.86 -11.19
C ALA A 123 18.08 29.17 -10.50
N ALA A 124 17.67 29.14 -9.24
CA ALA A 124 17.31 30.31 -8.46
C ALA A 124 18.54 31.25 -8.26
N ARG A 125 19.72 30.70 -7.95
CA ARG A 125 20.97 31.48 -7.82
C ARG A 125 21.41 32.09 -9.15
N ALA A 126 21.15 31.41 -10.28
CA ALA A 126 21.42 31.90 -11.63
C ALA A 126 20.36 32.88 -12.14
N GLY A 127 19.28 33.13 -11.42
CA GLY A 127 18.18 33.99 -11.86
C GLY A 127 17.43 33.46 -13.08
N GLN A 128 17.45 32.13 -13.31
CA GLN A 128 16.70 31.48 -14.40
C GLN A 128 15.20 31.48 -14.13
N ARG A 129 14.41 31.67 -15.19
CA ARG A 129 12.96 31.40 -15.13
C ARG A 129 12.73 29.92 -15.35
N VAL A 130 11.74 29.39 -14.67
CA VAL A 130 11.40 27.96 -14.68
C VAL A 130 9.93 27.79 -15.01
N GLY A 131 9.62 26.93 -15.98
CA GLY A 131 8.29 26.45 -16.27
C GLY A 131 8.16 25.00 -15.79
N VAL A 132 6.95 24.60 -15.36
CA VAL A 132 6.66 23.22 -14.93
C VAL A 132 5.49 22.71 -15.74
N ILE A 133 5.57 21.45 -16.17
CA ILE A 133 4.48 20.69 -16.73
C ILE A 133 4.38 19.34 -16.02
N LEU A 134 3.24 19.09 -15.39
CA LEU A 134 2.91 17.78 -14.81
C LEU A 134 2.14 16.97 -15.84
N ALA A 135 2.69 15.86 -16.30
CA ALA A 135 2.11 15.10 -17.41
C ALA A 135 0.75 14.45 -17.07
N THR A 136 0.49 14.16 -15.79
CA THR A 136 -0.81 13.67 -15.32
C THR A 136 -1.89 14.75 -15.25
N ALA A 137 -1.52 16.04 -15.13
CA ALA A 137 -2.44 17.18 -15.09
C ALA A 137 -1.83 18.37 -15.85
N PRO A 138 -1.71 18.31 -17.18
CA PRO A 138 -1.06 19.36 -17.97
C PRO A 138 -1.85 20.67 -17.90
N ASN A 139 -1.20 21.69 -17.37
CA ASN A 139 -1.70 23.08 -17.33
C ASN A 139 -0.89 23.96 -18.29
N PRO A 140 -1.40 25.14 -18.69
CA PRO A 140 -0.63 26.09 -19.48
C PRO A 140 0.72 26.43 -18.82
N ILE A 141 1.80 26.35 -19.59
CA ILE A 141 3.17 26.53 -19.08
C ILE A 141 3.44 28.02 -18.92
N ALA A 142 3.73 28.45 -17.70
CA ALA A 142 4.18 29.80 -17.38
C ALA A 142 5.61 29.74 -16.82
N PHE A 143 6.55 30.50 -17.42
CA PHE A 143 7.89 30.64 -16.88
C PHE A 143 7.91 31.69 -15.77
N GLN A 144 8.19 31.25 -14.55
CA GLN A 144 8.21 32.04 -13.33
C GLN A 144 9.57 31.96 -12.62
N SER A 145 9.75 32.66 -11.50
CA SER A 145 11.00 32.57 -10.74
C SER A 145 11.22 31.16 -10.18
N ALA A 146 12.44 30.66 -10.19
CA ALA A 146 12.74 29.34 -9.64
C ALA A 146 12.34 29.18 -8.16
N GLN A 147 12.35 30.27 -7.37
CA GLN A 147 11.89 30.26 -5.97
C GLN A 147 10.38 30.01 -5.84
N ALA A 148 9.56 30.51 -6.75
CA ALA A 148 8.12 30.21 -6.78
C ALA A 148 7.88 28.73 -7.08
N VAL A 149 8.63 28.19 -8.04
CA VAL A 149 8.54 26.77 -8.45
C VAL A 149 8.98 25.83 -7.32
N VAL A 150 9.96 26.16 -6.50
CA VAL A 150 10.36 25.33 -5.34
C VAL A 150 9.16 25.02 -4.44
N ARG A 151 8.33 26.01 -4.15
CA ARG A 151 7.13 25.83 -3.30
C ARG A 151 6.08 24.94 -3.98
N GLU A 152 5.91 25.08 -5.29
CA GLU A 152 5.01 24.22 -6.06
C GLU A 152 5.46 22.76 -6.07
N ILE A 153 6.77 22.52 -6.26
CA ILE A 153 7.35 21.16 -6.25
C ILE A 153 7.25 20.48 -4.88
N GLU A 154 7.24 21.24 -3.78
CA GLU A 154 7.07 20.66 -2.43
C GLU A 154 5.72 20.00 -2.23
N THR A 155 4.68 20.48 -2.89
CA THR A 155 3.32 19.95 -2.83
C THR A 155 3.01 18.88 -3.87
N LEU A 156 3.95 18.63 -4.81
CA LEU A 156 3.77 17.61 -5.83
C LEU A 156 3.76 16.21 -5.21
N GLN A 157 2.75 15.44 -5.63
CA GLN A 157 2.59 14.02 -5.32
C GLN A 157 2.29 13.24 -6.60
N PRO A 158 2.72 11.97 -6.70
CA PRO A 158 2.34 11.12 -7.81
C PRO A 158 0.83 10.91 -7.83
N ARG A 159 0.29 10.78 -9.04
CA ARG A 159 -1.15 10.56 -9.26
C ARG A 159 -1.42 9.10 -9.61
N PRO A 160 -2.55 8.54 -9.20
CA PRO A 160 -2.88 7.13 -9.43
C PRO A 160 -3.40 6.86 -10.86
N TYR A 161 -2.93 7.58 -11.86
CA TYR A 161 -3.31 7.41 -13.27
C TYR A 161 -2.17 7.79 -14.21
N ALA A 162 -2.28 7.37 -15.47
CA ALA A 162 -1.25 7.57 -16.48
C ALA A 162 -1.11 9.03 -16.93
N PRO A 163 0.06 9.42 -17.46
CA PRO A 163 0.29 10.73 -18.05
C PRO A 163 -0.57 10.96 -19.29
N ARG A 164 -0.89 12.24 -19.58
CA ARG A 164 -1.69 12.68 -20.73
C ARG A 164 -0.80 13.28 -21.82
N TRP A 165 -0.01 12.46 -22.46
CA TRP A 165 1.03 12.90 -23.40
C TRP A 165 0.49 13.73 -24.59
N THR A 166 -0.70 13.44 -25.07
CA THR A 166 -1.36 14.24 -26.12
C THR A 166 -1.58 15.69 -25.67
N GLN A 167 -1.99 15.89 -24.41
CA GLN A 167 -2.19 17.25 -23.87
C GLN A 167 -0.84 17.92 -23.59
N VAL A 168 0.17 17.19 -23.10
CA VAL A 168 1.54 17.70 -22.95
C VAL A 168 2.08 18.20 -24.27
N ASN A 169 1.90 17.42 -25.36
CA ASN A 169 2.34 17.79 -26.68
C ASN A 169 1.65 19.07 -27.19
N ALA A 170 0.35 19.22 -26.92
CA ALA A 170 -0.39 20.46 -27.25
C ALA A 170 0.13 21.69 -26.47
N GLN A 171 0.51 21.52 -25.19
CA GLN A 171 1.11 22.60 -24.40
C GLN A 171 2.51 22.99 -24.90
N LEU A 172 3.30 22.01 -25.31
CA LEU A 172 4.63 22.26 -25.89
C LEU A 172 4.56 22.96 -27.27
N GLU A 173 3.49 22.73 -28.04
CA GLU A 173 3.28 23.47 -29.29
C GLU A 173 3.15 24.99 -29.06
N ALA A 174 2.54 25.41 -27.95
CA ALA A 174 2.45 26.82 -27.57
C ALA A 174 3.82 27.47 -27.27
N LEU A 175 4.85 26.67 -26.99
CA LEU A 175 6.23 27.12 -26.77
C LEU A 175 7.11 27.06 -28.02
N ARG A 176 6.53 26.79 -29.19
CA ARG A 176 7.25 26.68 -30.46
C ARG A 176 8.06 27.94 -30.75
N GLY A 177 9.35 27.76 -31.06
CA GLY A 177 10.29 28.86 -31.34
C GLY A 177 10.98 29.46 -30.12
N LEU A 178 10.55 29.13 -28.90
CA LEU A 178 11.28 29.53 -27.69
C LEU A 178 12.51 28.61 -27.48
N LYS A 179 13.55 29.17 -26.88
CA LYS A 179 14.74 28.41 -26.47
C LYS A 179 14.73 28.21 -24.96
N PHE A 180 14.78 26.97 -24.55
CA PHE A 180 14.85 26.56 -23.13
C PHE A 180 15.56 25.22 -23.01
N ASP A 181 16.19 24.99 -21.88
CA ASP A 181 16.69 23.65 -21.49
C ASP A 181 15.57 22.89 -20.77
N THR A 182 15.62 21.56 -20.85
CA THR A 182 14.61 20.70 -20.18
C THR A 182 15.26 19.83 -19.12
N LEU A 183 14.59 19.71 -17.98
CA LEU A 183 14.86 18.69 -16.98
C LEU A 183 13.63 17.79 -16.87
N TRP A 184 13.80 16.52 -17.25
CA TRP A 184 12.71 15.56 -17.26
C TRP A 184 12.84 14.58 -16.07
N LEU A 185 11.80 14.52 -15.24
CA LEU A 185 11.64 13.54 -14.18
C LEU A 185 10.74 12.42 -14.72
N SER A 186 11.35 11.29 -15.04
CA SER A 186 10.64 10.17 -15.66
C SER A 186 10.44 9.01 -14.70
N ASP A 187 9.28 8.39 -14.78
CA ASP A 187 8.95 7.11 -14.14
C ASP A 187 9.58 5.89 -14.84
N GLY A 188 10.21 6.09 -16.00
CA GLY A 188 10.91 5.04 -16.76
C GLY A 188 10.05 4.23 -17.72
N LEU A 189 8.72 4.42 -17.78
CA LEU A 189 7.82 3.67 -18.67
C LEU A 189 7.57 4.39 -19.99
N ASP A 190 7.29 3.64 -21.07
CA ASP A 190 7.15 4.21 -22.44
C ASP A 190 5.74 4.72 -22.77
N TYR A 191 4.70 4.17 -22.17
CA TYR A 191 3.30 4.55 -22.46
C TYR A 191 2.98 4.64 -23.97
N ASP A 192 3.13 3.53 -24.67
CA ASP A 192 2.79 3.37 -26.11
C ASP A 192 3.56 4.30 -27.09
N GLY A 193 4.79 4.69 -26.79
CA GLY A 193 5.65 5.46 -27.71
C GLY A 193 5.23 6.92 -27.91
N ALA A 194 4.23 7.42 -27.18
CA ALA A 194 3.71 8.79 -27.34
C ALA A 194 4.73 9.90 -27.05
N ARG A 195 5.89 9.56 -26.47
CA ARG A 195 6.92 10.50 -26.06
C ARG A 195 7.91 10.91 -27.16
N GLN A 196 7.96 10.18 -28.30
CA GLN A 196 8.97 10.43 -29.34
C GLN A 196 8.84 11.83 -29.96
N ASP A 197 7.63 12.26 -30.28
CA ASP A 197 7.39 13.61 -30.82
C ASP A 197 7.74 14.69 -29.81
N ILE A 198 7.45 14.46 -28.53
CA ILE A 198 7.80 15.36 -27.43
C ILE A 198 9.31 15.50 -27.32
N LEU A 199 10.06 14.39 -27.35
CA LEU A 199 11.51 14.41 -27.32
C LEU A 199 12.13 15.20 -28.48
N GLN A 200 11.62 15.08 -29.70
CA GLN A 200 12.09 15.85 -30.84
C GLN A 200 11.86 17.34 -30.66
N ARG A 201 10.71 17.76 -30.13
CA ARG A 201 10.40 19.16 -29.84
C ARG A 201 11.31 19.72 -28.77
N LEU A 202 11.53 18.99 -27.67
CA LEU A 202 12.40 19.40 -26.59
C LEU A 202 13.85 19.53 -27.05
N ARG A 203 14.33 18.61 -27.92
CA ARG A 203 15.65 18.68 -28.54
C ARG A 203 15.82 19.93 -29.39
N ALA A 204 14.78 20.32 -30.14
CA ALA A 204 14.81 21.53 -30.96
C ALA A 204 14.84 22.82 -30.11
N ALA A 205 14.28 22.79 -28.91
CA ALA A 205 14.29 23.93 -27.97
C ALA A 205 15.64 24.09 -27.27
N GLY A 206 16.29 23.00 -26.81
CA GLY A 206 17.58 23.05 -26.10
C GLY A 206 18.05 21.68 -25.63
N ARG A 207 18.86 21.67 -24.57
CA ARG A 207 19.37 20.43 -23.96
C ARG A 207 18.33 19.76 -23.13
N VAL A 208 18.30 18.42 -23.18
CA VAL A 208 17.39 17.60 -22.37
C VAL A 208 18.21 16.79 -21.37
N ARG A 209 17.98 17.04 -20.09
CA ARG A 209 18.53 16.29 -18.97
C ARG A 209 17.45 15.40 -18.36
N LEU A 210 17.82 14.22 -17.91
CA LEU A 210 16.91 13.20 -17.43
C LEU A 210 17.26 12.75 -16.02
N ILE A 211 16.26 12.72 -15.16
CA ILE A 211 16.26 11.98 -13.89
C ILE A 211 15.25 10.85 -14.08
N SER A 212 15.73 9.61 -14.31
CA SER A 212 14.88 8.46 -14.55
C SER A 212 14.82 7.56 -13.33
N ALA A 213 13.65 7.02 -13.03
CA ALA A 213 13.51 5.93 -12.07
C ALA A 213 14.27 4.69 -12.55
N GLN A 214 14.91 4.00 -11.62
CA GLN A 214 15.70 2.78 -11.86
C GLN A 214 15.03 1.54 -11.28
N THR A 215 14.07 1.74 -10.37
CA THR A 215 13.40 0.64 -9.66
C THR A 215 12.45 -0.11 -10.59
N GLU A 216 12.53 -1.44 -10.53
CA GLU A 216 11.61 -2.31 -11.23
C GLU A 216 10.21 -2.18 -10.63
N ILE A 217 9.22 -1.95 -11.48
CA ILE A 217 7.80 -1.85 -11.11
C ILE A 217 7.14 -3.21 -11.19
N LEU A 218 6.42 -3.60 -10.15
CA LEU A 218 5.58 -4.79 -10.08
C LEU A 218 4.13 -4.38 -9.91
N THR A 219 3.23 -4.94 -10.71
CA THR A 219 1.81 -4.60 -10.67
C THR A 219 0.94 -5.82 -10.54
N LEU A 220 -0.20 -5.67 -9.86
CA LEU A 220 -1.27 -6.65 -9.86
C LEU A 220 -2.20 -6.37 -11.05
N GLY A 221 -2.64 -7.44 -11.70
CA GLY A 221 -3.54 -7.37 -12.83
C GLY A 221 -4.84 -8.10 -12.56
N GLU A 222 -5.46 -8.61 -13.63
CA GLU A 222 -6.77 -9.25 -13.61
C GLU A 222 -6.89 -10.35 -12.54
N LEU A 223 -7.99 -10.27 -11.78
CA LEU A 223 -8.36 -11.27 -10.79
C LEU A 223 -9.41 -12.20 -11.37
N GLN A 224 -9.21 -13.51 -11.21
CA GLN A 224 -10.18 -14.54 -11.58
C GLN A 224 -10.52 -15.37 -10.34
N TYR A 225 -11.81 -15.62 -10.15
CA TYR A 225 -12.29 -16.50 -9.10
C TYR A 225 -13.03 -17.67 -9.73
N ALA A 226 -12.48 -18.87 -9.60
CA ALA A 226 -13.07 -20.08 -10.14
C ALA A 226 -12.85 -21.28 -9.20
N ALA A 227 -13.85 -22.11 -9.03
CA ALA A 227 -13.79 -23.36 -8.26
C ALA A 227 -13.19 -23.20 -6.84
N GLY A 228 -13.46 -22.08 -6.15
CA GLY A 228 -12.95 -21.84 -4.79
C GLY A 228 -11.47 -21.42 -4.73
N GLN A 229 -10.89 -21.08 -5.87
CA GLN A 229 -9.52 -20.58 -5.98
C GLN A 229 -9.53 -19.17 -6.57
N VAL A 230 -8.75 -18.27 -5.98
CA VAL A 230 -8.48 -16.94 -6.53
C VAL A 230 -7.16 -17.01 -7.28
N SER A 231 -7.14 -16.54 -8.51
CA SER A 231 -5.92 -16.30 -9.27
C SER A 231 -5.79 -14.83 -9.63
N LEU A 232 -4.57 -14.32 -9.59
CA LEU A 232 -4.23 -12.92 -9.83
C LEU A 232 -3.00 -12.84 -10.72
N SER A 233 -3.01 -12.01 -11.75
CA SER A 233 -1.81 -11.81 -12.57
C SER A 233 -0.85 -10.84 -11.89
N LEU A 234 0.44 -11.19 -11.88
CA LEU A 234 1.54 -10.33 -11.45
C LEU A 234 2.38 -9.97 -12.67
N ARG A 235 2.58 -8.68 -12.91
CA ARG A 235 3.35 -8.16 -14.05
C ARG A 235 4.53 -7.34 -13.59
N ARG A 236 5.60 -7.32 -14.39
CA ARG A 236 6.82 -6.57 -14.09
C ARG A 236 7.29 -5.73 -15.30
N SER A 237 7.87 -4.56 -15.02
CA SER A 237 8.26 -3.59 -16.05
C SER A 237 9.54 -3.94 -16.82
N ALA A 238 10.38 -4.81 -16.29
CA ALA A 238 11.68 -5.12 -16.90
C ALA A 238 12.04 -6.59 -16.79
N HIS A 239 13.02 -7.01 -17.59
CA HIS A 239 13.65 -8.32 -17.49
C HIS A 239 14.62 -8.37 -16.31
N GLY A 240 14.11 -8.14 -15.09
CA GLY A 240 14.89 -8.10 -13.86
C GLY A 240 15.55 -9.43 -13.51
N SER A 241 16.31 -9.43 -12.41
CA SER A 241 16.94 -10.64 -11.86
C SER A 241 15.91 -11.56 -11.20
N ASN A 242 16.33 -12.81 -10.92
CA ASN A 242 15.54 -13.73 -10.10
C ASN A 242 15.37 -13.13 -8.69
N ARG A 243 14.13 -13.07 -8.23
CA ARG A 243 13.82 -12.66 -6.85
C ARG A 243 12.51 -13.24 -6.35
N SER A 244 12.36 -13.37 -5.06
CA SER A 244 11.09 -13.74 -4.43
C SER A 244 10.28 -12.49 -4.12
N VAL A 245 8.97 -12.56 -4.39
CA VAL A 245 8.00 -11.50 -4.10
C VAL A 245 6.87 -12.11 -3.28
N ARG A 246 6.45 -11.42 -2.23
CA ARG A 246 5.29 -11.83 -1.42
C ARG A 246 4.08 -11.01 -1.79
N ILE A 247 2.95 -11.71 -1.95
CA ILE A 247 1.65 -11.09 -2.19
C ILE A 247 0.78 -11.41 -0.98
N LEU A 248 0.21 -10.37 -0.41
CA LEU A 248 -0.59 -10.42 0.80
C LEU A 248 -2.06 -10.26 0.45
N GLY A 249 -2.92 -11.13 0.98
CA GLY A 249 -4.38 -10.95 0.99
C GLY A 249 -4.80 -10.38 2.34
N ILE A 250 -5.25 -9.14 2.35
CA ILE A 250 -5.66 -8.41 3.56
C ILE A 250 -7.17 -8.37 3.65
N GLY A 251 -7.68 -8.60 4.84
CA GLY A 251 -9.10 -8.57 5.12
C GLY A 251 -9.39 -8.47 6.62
N ARG A 252 -10.61 -8.81 7.04
CA ARG A 252 -11.01 -8.76 8.44
C ARG A 252 -11.09 -10.14 9.06
N ASP A 253 -10.54 -10.28 10.25
CA ASP A 253 -10.71 -11.46 11.07
C ASP A 253 -12.16 -11.56 11.62
N PRO A 254 -12.53 -12.66 12.31
CA PRO A 254 -13.86 -12.77 12.93
C PRO A 254 -14.17 -11.69 13.98
N ALA A 255 -13.16 -11.05 14.54
CA ALA A 255 -13.31 -9.94 15.49
C ALA A 255 -13.46 -8.56 14.80
N GLY A 256 -13.39 -8.52 13.46
CA GLY A 256 -13.49 -7.29 12.66
C GLY A 256 -12.17 -6.54 12.50
N THR A 257 -11.05 -7.07 13.04
CA THR A 257 -9.74 -6.44 12.94
C THR A 257 -9.11 -6.71 11.57
N ARG A 258 -8.58 -5.65 10.94
CA ARG A 258 -7.87 -5.79 9.65
C ARG A 258 -6.54 -6.50 9.84
N THR A 259 -6.33 -7.60 9.13
CA THR A 259 -5.12 -8.43 9.23
C THR A 259 -4.78 -9.11 7.91
N VAL A 260 -3.59 -9.67 7.81
CA VAL A 260 -3.18 -10.51 6.68
C VAL A 260 -3.83 -11.89 6.82
N LEU A 261 -4.78 -12.20 5.95
CA LEU A 261 -5.47 -13.49 5.91
C LEU A 261 -4.77 -14.51 5.02
N LEU A 262 -4.13 -14.05 3.95
CA LEU A 262 -3.43 -14.90 2.97
C LEU A 262 -2.04 -14.33 2.69
N ARG A 263 -1.08 -15.23 2.46
CA ARG A 263 0.28 -14.88 2.05
C ARG A 263 0.78 -15.92 1.08
N GLU A 264 1.16 -15.47 -0.12
CA GLU A 264 1.80 -16.32 -1.13
C GLU A 264 3.14 -15.73 -1.56
N THR A 265 4.12 -16.60 -1.75
CA THR A 265 5.45 -16.22 -2.20
C THR A 265 5.66 -16.74 -3.62
N LEU A 266 5.91 -15.83 -4.54
CA LEU A 266 6.19 -16.14 -5.93
C LEU A 266 7.67 -15.90 -6.23
N ASN A 267 8.32 -16.85 -6.88
CA ASN A 267 9.68 -16.70 -7.36
C ASN A 267 9.67 -16.20 -8.79
N LEU A 268 10.01 -14.96 -8.99
CA LEU A 268 10.12 -14.34 -10.30
C LEU A 268 11.40 -14.84 -11.00
N ILE A 269 11.25 -15.34 -12.21
CA ILE A 269 12.35 -15.80 -13.05
C ILE A 269 12.79 -14.66 -13.96
N ALA A 270 14.10 -14.52 -14.16
CA ALA A 270 14.64 -13.52 -15.09
C ALA A 270 14.08 -13.72 -16.50
N GLY A 271 13.59 -12.63 -17.11
CA GLY A 271 13.02 -12.64 -18.46
C GLY A 271 11.50 -12.87 -18.53
N GLU A 272 10.85 -13.33 -17.47
CA GLU A 272 9.40 -13.45 -17.43
C GLU A 272 8.79 -12.13 -16.93
N THR A 273 7.84 -11.60 -17.69
CA THR A 273 7.17 -10.31 -17.39
C THR A 273 5.74 -10.46 -16.87
N ASP A 274 5.14 -11.63 -16.99
CA ASP A 274 3.77 -11.93 -16.54
C ASP A 274 3.74 -13.32 -15.89
N GLN A 275 3.20 -13.41 -14.67
CA GLN A 275 3.05 -14.65 -13.92
C GLN A 275 1.71 -14.68 -13.20
N GLU A 276 1.11 -15.86 -13.04
CA GLU A 276 -0.15 -16.05 -12.33
C GLU A 276 0.11 -16.54 -10.90
N VAL A 277 -0.48 -15.85 -9.93
CA VAL A 277 -0.45 -16.23 -8.51
C VAL A 277 -1.78 -16.85 -8.12
N LYS A 278 -1.74 -18.01 -7.46
CA LYS A 278 -2.94 -18.79 -7.09
C LYS A 278 -3.06 -18.91 -5.58
N PHE A 279 -4.19 -18.44 -5.07
CA PHE A 279 -4.52 -18.55 -3.64
C PHE A 279 -5.57 -19.62 -3.44
N LYS A 280 -5.26 -20.61 -2.61
CA LYS A 280 -6.20 -21.63 -2.16
C LYS A 280 -6.52 -21.41 -0.69
N ALA A 281 -7.77 -21.09 -0.39
CA ALA A 281 -8.21 -20.93 0.98
C ALA A 281 -9.68 -21.34 1.11
N PRO A 282 -10.15 -21.69 2.33
CA PRO A 282 -11.56 -21.87 2.59
C PRO A 282 -12.36 -20.63 2.16
N ALA A 283 -13.56 -20.85 1.69
CA ALA A 283 -14.38 -19.78 1.16
C ALA A 283 -14.72 -18.71 2.22
N GLU A 284 -14.76 -19.10 3.48
CA GLU A 284 -14.96 -18.20 4.63
C GLU A 284 -13.80 -17.22 4.82
N VAL A 285 -12.57 -17.62 4.46
CA VAL A 285 -11.40 -16.75 4.47
C VAL A 285 -11.42 -15.83 3.24
N LEU A 286 -11.73 -16.41 2.06
CA LEU A 286 -11.78 -15.65 0.81
C LEU A 286 -12.84 -14.54 0.85
N SER A 287 -14.02 -14.80 1.44
CA SER A 287 -15.10 -13.82 1.54
C SER A 287 -14.80 -12.62 2.45
N ARG A 288 -13.81 -12.74 3.32
CA ARG A 288 -13.36 -11.68 4.24
C ARG A 288 -12.24 -10.81 3.67
N LEU A 289 -11.70 -11.15 2.50
CA LEU A 289 -10.67 -10.36 1.84
C LEU A 289 -11.23 -9.02 1.40
N GLU A 290 -10.46 -7.96 1.62
CA GLU A 290 -10.75 -6.60 1.17
C GLU A 290 -9.84 -6.18 0.01
N ARG A 291 -8.58 -6.66 0.00
CA ARG A 291 -7.60 -6.32 -1.03
C ARG A 291 -6.44 -7.33 -1.10
N PHE A 292 -5.74 -7.29 -2.22
CA PHE A 292 -4.40 -7.86 -2.36
C PHE A 292 -3.37 -6.75 -2.50
N GLU A 293 -2.16 -6.97 -1.98
CA GLU A 293 -1.04 -6.03 -2.12
C GLU A 293 0.29 -6.76 -2.29
N ILE A 294 1.22 -6.14 -3.01
CA ILE A 294 2.60 -6.63 -3.15
C ILE A 294 3.42 -6.05 -2.01
N GLU A 295 3.98 -6.91 -1.17
CA GLU A 295 4.79 -6.48 -0.03
C GLU A 295 6.01 -5.65 -0.48
N GLY A 296 6.16 -4.46 0.10
CA GLY A 296 7.27 -3.56 -0.18
C GLY A 296 7.19 -2.81 -1.52
N GLN A 297 6.00 -2.68 -2.09
CA GLN A 297 5.74 -1.84 -3.26
C GLN A 297 4.71 -0.75 -2.90
N ASP A 298 5.18 0.51 -2.87
CA ASP A 298 4.37 1.66 -2.45
C ASP A 298 3.88 2.45 -3.67
N HIS A 299 2.94 1.88 -4.43
CA HIS A 299 2.27 2.54 -5.54
C HIS A 299 0.91 1.93 -5.86
N ALA A 300 0.02 2.71 -6.47
CA ALA A 300 -1.38 2.34 -6.67
C ALA A 300 -1.62 1.05 -7.48
N ALA A 301 -0.74 0.69 -8.41
CA ALA A 301 -0.88 -0.53 -9.21
C ALA A 301 -0.32 -1.80 -8.51
N ALA A 302 0.32 -1.65 -7.34
CA ALA A 302 0.73 -2.77 -6.49
C ALA A 302 -0.40 -3.26 -5.58
N LEU A 303 -1.54 -2.58 -5.58
CA LEU A 303 -2.69 -2.85 -4.74
C LEU A 303 -3.90 -3.16 -5.62
N TYR A 304 -4.64 -4.21 -5.27
CA TYR A 304 -5.86 -4.64 -5.95
C TYR A 304 -7.01 -4.69 -4.95
N LEU A 305 -7.94 -3.75 -5.07
CA LEU A 305 -9.11 -3.67 -4.21
C LEU A 305 -10.16 -4.68 -4.63
N LEU A 306 -10.80 -5.32 -3.67
CA LEU A 306 -11.88 -6.25 -3.87
C LEU A 306 -13.21 -5.57 -3.58
N GLY A 307 -14.06 -5.49 -4.59
CA GLY A 307 -15.46 -5.14 -4.39
C GLY A 307 -16.26 -6.35 -3.90
N ASN A 308 -17.41 -6.59 -4.51
CA ASN A 308 -18.24 -7.76 -4.20
C ASN A 308 -17.82 -9.03 -4.95
N GLN A 309 -16.69 -9.03 -5.67
CA GLN A 309 -16.28 -10.11 -6.59
C GLN A 309 -16.07 -11.48 -5.91
N ILE A 310 -15.66 -11.49 -4.64
CA ILE A 310 -15.36 -12.72 -3.89
C ILE A 310 -16.32 -12.90 -2.70
N LYS A 311 -17.19 -11.94 -2.41
CA LYS A 311 -18.13 -12.05 -1.31
C LYS A 311 -19.14 -13.16 -1.59
N ARG A 312 -19.33 -14.08 -0.61
CA ARG A 312 -20.45 -14.99 -0.60
C ARG A 312 -21.66 -14.28 -0.03
N ALA A 313 -22.82 -14.45 -0.68
CA ALA A 313 -24.07 -13.99 -0.08
C ALA A 313 -24.32 -14.70 1.25
N GLU A 314 -24.74 -13.95 2.24
CA GLU A 314 -25.15 -14.47 3.52
C GLU A 314 -26.63 -14.82 3.49
N VAL A 315 -26.94 -16.11 3.65
CA VAL A 315 -28.31 -16.64 3.54
C VAL A 315 -28.73 -17.29 4.84
N ALA A 316 -29.84 -16.83 5.36
CA ALA A 316 -30.47 -17.50 6.51
C ALA A 316 -31.61 -18.40 6.06
N LEU A 317 -31.69 -19.61 6.64
CA LEU A 317 -32.69 -20.62 6.33
C LEU A 317 -33.54 -20.86 7.54
N PHE A 318 -34.86 -20.70 7.36
CA PHE A 318 -35.88 -21.03 8.36
C PHE A 318 -36.86 -22.03 7.78
N GLY A 319 -36.95 -23.22 8.36
CA GLY A 319 -37.91 -24.29 8.03
C GLY A 319 -38.74 -24.66 9.21
N GLY A 320 -39.94 -25.20 8.94
CA GLY A 320 -40.73 -25.84 9.99
C GLY A 320 -39.93 -26.97 10.63
N PRO A 321 -40.15 -27.28 11.94
CA PRO A 321 -39.41 -28.35 12.61
C PRO A 321 -39.55 -29.65 11.82
N ALA A 322 -38.41 -30.16 11.32
CA ALA A 322 -38.32 -31.53 10.88
C ALA A 322 -38.60 -32.40 12.12
N SER A 323 -39.51 -33.39 12.00
CA SER A 323 -39.64 -34.39 13.07
C SER A 323 -38.29 -35.06 13.25
N ALA A 324 -37.84 -35.27 14.49
CA ALA A 324 -36.52 -35.82 14.81
C ALA A 324 -36.23 -37.20 14.16
N GLU A 325 -37.21 -37.79 13.49
CA GLU A 325 -37.16 -39.07 12.77
C GLU A 325 -37.29 -38.93 11.24
N SER A 326 -37.40 -37.69 10.70
CA SER A 326 -37.50 -37.51 9.24
C SER A 326 -36.11 -37.70 8.59
N LEU A 327 -36.08 -38.58 7.58
CA LEU A 327 -34.95 -38.71 6.68
C LEU A 327 -34.57 -37.33 6.12
N ASP A 328 -33.28 -36.99 6.04
CA ASP A 328 -32.77 -35.70 5.55
C ASP A 328 -33.42 -35.19 4.25
N LEU A 329 -33.85 -36.09 3.39
CA LEU A 329 -34.54 -35.78 2.12
C LEU A 329 -35.97 -35.22 2.30
N LEU A 330 -36.59 -35.37 3.47
CA LEU A 330 -37.93 -34.84 3.81
C LEU A 330 -37.84 -33.45 4.46
N ASP A 331 -36.63 -32.97 4.78
CA ASP A 331 -36.46 -31.63 5.28
C ASP A 331 -36.89 -30.61 4.18
N PRO A 332 -37.79 -29.69 4.50
CA PRO A 332 -38.21 -28.63 3.57
C PRO A 332 -37.07 -27.84 2.94
N LEU A 333 -35.95 -27.73 3.61
CA LEU A 333 -34.81 -26.93 3.19
C LEU A 333 -33.65 -27.72 2.53
N HIS A 334 -33.72 -29.07 2.54
CA HIS A 334 -32.62 -29.91 2.04
C HIS A 334 -32.11 -29.51 0.64
N PHE A 335 -33.03 -29.40 -0.33
CA PHE A 335 -32.67 -29.08 -1.71
C PHE A 335 -32.20 -27.64 -1.86
N VAL A 336 -32.79 -26.70 -1.13
CA VAL A 336 -32.35 -25.30 -1.10
C VAL A 336 -30.92 -25.19 -0.55
N GLN A 337 -30.66 -25.88 0.57
CA GLN A 337 -29.34 -25.88 1.20
C GLN A 337 -28.30 -26.48 0.27
N LYS A 338 -28.55 -27.64 -0.33
CA LYS A 338 -27.63 -28.26 -1.30
C LYS A 338 -27.40 -27.42 -2.55
N ALA A 339 -28.44 -26.77 -3.07
CA ALA A 339 -28.36 -25.94 -4.26
C ALA A 339 -27.49 -24.67 -4.01
N LEU A 340 -27.61 -24.06 -2.85
CA LEU A 340 -26.95 -22.82 -2.52
C LEU A 340 -25.58 -23.00 -1.85
N ALA A 341 -25.32 -24.13 -1.16
CA ALA A 341 -24.09 -24.37 -0.39
C ALA A 341 -22.77 -24.03 -1.13
N PRO A 342 -22.61 -24.29 -2.44
CA PRO A 342 -21.36 -23.93 -3.13
C PRO A 342 -21.12 -22.43 -3.23
N LYS A 343 -22.17 -21.62 -3.16
CA LYS A 343 -22.14 -20.19 -3.51
C LYS A 343 -22.46 -19.22 -2.37
N VAL A 344 -23.04 -19.70 -1.24
CA VAL A 344 -23.48 -18.85 -0.14
C VAL A 344 -22.87 -19.26 1.20
N ALA A 345 -22.83 -18.33 2.14
CA ALA A 345 -22.56 -18.60 3.55
C ALA A 345 -23.90 -18.67 4.31
N PHE A 346 -24.14 -19.78 5.02
CA PHE A 346 -25.36 -19.90 5.79
C PHE A 346 -25.19 -19.30 7.18
N ILE A 347 -26.15 -18.42 7.56
CA ILE A 347 -26.27 -17.89 8.91
C ILE A 347 -27.36 -18.73 9.63
N THR A 348 -27.04 -19.26 10.80
CA THR A 348 -27.93 -20.01 11.66
C THR A 348 -28.15 -19.29 12.98
N GLY A 349 -29.37 -19.33 13.53
CA GLY A 349 -29.69 -18.69 14.79
C GLY A 349 -31.17 -18.36 14.92
N ALA A 350 -31.57 -17.76 16.04
CA ALA A 350 -32.90 -17.19 16.20
C ALA A 350 -33.10 -15.99 15.25
N LEU A 351 -34.34 -15.69 14.89
CA LEU A 351 -34.64 -14.62 13.92
C LEU A 351 -34.03 -13.29 14.30
N GLU A 352 -34.07 -12.92 15.58
CA GLU A 352 -33.51 -11.67 16.07
C GLU A 352 -31.97 -11.60 15.85
N GLN A 353 -31.26 -12.70 16.09
CA GLN A 353 -29.82 -12.79 15.88
C GLN A 353 -29.44 -12.73 14.39
N VAL A 354 -30.25 -13.39 13.56
CA VAL A 354 -30.07 -13.36 12.10
C VAL A 354 -30.32 -11.97 11.53
N LEU A 355 -31.34 -11.26 12.01
CA LEU A 355 -31.61 -9.88 11.58
C LEU A 355 -30.48 -8.90 11.99
N LEU A 356 -29.86 -9.12 13.15
CA LEU A 356 -28.66 -8.34 13.56
C LEU A 356 -27.46 -8.60 12.65
N ALA A 357 -27.32 -9.82 12.14
CA ALA A 357 -26.27 -10.14 11.18
C ALA A 357 -26.54 -9.55 9.77
N ASN A 358 -27.75 -9.05 9.53
CA ASN A 358 -28.20 -8.41 8.28
C ASN A 358 -27.91 -9.24 7.01
N PRO A 359 -28.45 -10.47 6.88
CA PRO A 359 -28.21 -11.34 5.73
C PRO A 359 -28.72 -10.73 4.42
N ASP A 360 -28.17 -11.21 3.29
CA ASP A 360 -28.62 -10.79 1.96
C ASP A 360 -29.97 -11.40 1.57
N LEU A 361 -30.22 -12.62 2.05
CA LEU A 361 -31.40 -13.41 1.71
C LEU A 361 -31.87 -14.19 2.93
N ILE A 362 -33.17 -14.14 3.20
CA ILE A 362 -33.83 -15.02 4.16
C ILE A 362 -34.78 -15.96 3.40
N ILE A 363 -34.61 -17.26 3.57
CA ILE A 363 -35.49 -18.28 3.01
C ILE A 363 -36.34 -18.87 4.12
N TRP A 364 -37.67 -18.86 3.89
CA TRP A 364 -38.69 -19.20 4.86
C TRP A 364 -39.59 -20.31 4.29
N ALA A 365 -39.36 -21.55 4.66
CA ALA A 365 -40.09 -22.71 4.09
C ALA A 365 -41.13 -23.25 5.04
N ASP A 366 -42.39 -23.29 4.58
CA ASP A 366 -43.58 -23.83 5.30
C ASP A 366 -43.77 -23.28 6.72
N MET A 367 -43.50 -21.99 6.89
CA MET A 367 -43.62 -21.30 8.18
C MET A 367 -44.97 -20.57 8.30
N LEU A 368 -45.57 -20.61 9.47
CA LEU A 368 -46.76 -19.87 9.81
C LEU A 368 -46.52 -18.36 9.88
N PRO A 369 -47.58 -17.52 9.77
CA PRO A 369 -47.45 -16.08 10.02
C PRO A 369 -46.84 -15.80 11.40
N LEU A 370 -45.96 -14.81 11.48
CA LEU A 370 -45.33 -14.36 12.73
C LEU A 370 -46.34 -13.61 13.61
N ALA A 371 -46.20 -13.73 14.92
CA ALA A 371 -46.96 -12.92 15.87
C ALA A 371 -46.53 -11.43 15.80
N ASP A 372 -45.25 -11.17 15.59
CA ASP A 372 -44.67 -9.86 15.34
C ASP A 372 -43.86 -9.89 14.02
N PRO A 373 -44.45 -9.47 12.90
CA PRO A 373 -43.76 -9.45 11.60
C PRO A 373 -42.91 -8.18 11.35
N GLU A 374 -43.04 -7.12 12.17
CA GLU A 374 -42.47 -5.81 11.91
C GLU A 374 -40.91 -5.84 11.79
N PRO A 375 -40.14 -6.51 12.68
CA PRO A 375 -38.70 -6.56 12.56
C PRO A 375 -38.22 -7.15 11.23
N LEU A 376 -38.87 -8.22 10.76
CA LEU A 376 -38.55 -8.86 9.49
C LEU A 376 -39.00 -8.00 8.30
N LEU A 377 -40.14 -7.32 8.44
CA LEU A 377 -40.65 -6.40 7.42
C LEU A 377 -39.74 -5.17 7.27
N ASP A 378 -39.22 -4.65 8.37
CA ASP A 378 -38.30 -3.52 8.36
C ASP A 378 -36.95 -3.89 7.74
N TRP A 379 -36.44 -5.11 8.00
CA TRP A 379 -35.27 -5.63 7.29
C TRP A 379 -35.53 -5.74 5.78
N VAL A 380 -36.72 -6.20 5.36
CA VAL A 380 -37.10 -6.21 3.94
C VAL A 380 -37.13 -4.78 3.40
N LYS A 381 -37.80 -3.82 4.10
CA LYS A 381 -37.88 -2.41 3.66
C LYS A 381 -36.50 -1.76 3.52
N ALA A 382 -35.55 -2.11 4.37
CA ALA A 382 -34.16 -1.67 4.29
C ALA A 382 -33.39 -2.27 3.10
N GLY A 383 -34.02 -3.19 2.36
CA GLY A 383 -33.52 -3.78 1.12
C GLY A 383 -33.35 -5.31 1.19
N GLY A 384 -33.72 -6.03 2.27
CA GLY A 384 -33.71 -7.48 2.38
C GLY A 384 -34.55 -8.20 1.32
N THR A 385 -34.10 -9.38 0.89
CA THR A 385 -34.92 -10.27 0.04
C THR A 385 -35.44 -11.42 0.90
N LEU A 386 -36.76 -11.50 1.04
CA LEU A 386 -37.44 -12.62 1.72
C LEU A 386 -38.03 -13.56 0.68
N VAL A 387 -37.56 -14.80 0.65
CA VAL A 387 -38.14 -15.87 -0.20
C VAL A 387 -38.93 -16.83 0.69
N ARG A 388 -40.23 -16.97 0.44
CA ARG A 388 -41.11 -17.88 1.16
C ARG A 388 -41.57 -19.01 0.27
N PHE A 389 -41.59 -20.20 0.80
CA PHE A 389 -42.16 -21.38 0.15
C PHE A 389 -43.44 -21.81 0.88
N ALA A 390 -44.42 -22.19 0.10
CA ALA A 390 -45.61 -22.83 0.64
C ALA A 390 -45.30 -24.23 1.22
N GLY A 391 -46.24 -24.75 1.95
CA GLY A 391 -46.18 -26.10 2.45
C GLY A 391 -47.48 -26.52 3.16
N PRO A 392 -47.54 -27.76 3.64
CA PRO A 392 -48.75 -28.31 4.29
C PRO A 392 -49.22 -27.50 5.50
N ARG A 393 -48.29 -26.96 6.30
CA ARG A 393 -48.61 -26.18 7.51
C ARG A 393 -49.20 -24.82 7.14
N LEU A 394 -48.59 -24.11 6.20
CA LEU A 394 -49.10 -22.84 5.70
C LEU A 394 -50.46 -23.02 5.01
N ALA A 395 -50.64 -24.11 4.23
CA ALA A 395 -51.90 -24.41 3.57
C ALA A 395 -53.06 -24.72 4.56
N ALA A 396 -52.74 -25.21 5.75
CA ALA A 396 -53.68 -25.48 6.83
C ALA A 396 -53.86 -24.32 7.82
N ALA A 397 -53.13 -23.23 7.65
CA ALA A 397 -53.16 -22.09 8.57
C ALA A 397 -54.48 -21.35 8.57
N ASN A 398 -54.76 -20.61 9.66
CA ASN A 398 -55.98 -19.82 9.81
C ASN A 398 -56.12 -18.78 8.69
N PRO A 399 -57.24 -18.76 7.94
CA PRO A 399 -57.45 -17.79 6.85
C PRO A 399 -57.38 -16.33 7.27
N ALA A 400 -57.77 -15.99 8.48
CA ALA A 400 -57.67 -14.63 9.00
C ALA A 400 -56.19 -14.19 9.15
N ALA A 401 -55.35 -15.03 9.74
CA ALA A 401 -53.95 -14.79 9.89
C ALA A 401 -53.22 -14.67 8.53
N LEU A 402 -53.60 -15.47 7.53
CA LEU A 402 -53.07 -15.40 6.18
C LEU A 402 -53.45 -14.12 5.41
N ARG A 403 -54.64 -13.53 5.72
CA ARG A 403 -55.07 -12.25 5.12
C ARG A 403 -54.29 -11.05 5.68
N GLU A 404 -53.96 -11.11 6.95
CA GLU A 404 -53.32 -10.05 7.69
C GLU A 404 -51.78 -10.13 7.62
N ASP A 405 -51.21 -11.23 7.06
CA ASP A 405 -49.76 -11.42 6.98
C ASP A 405 -49.08 -10.43 5.96
N PRO A 406 -48.39 -9.40 6.43
CA PRO A 406 -47.76 -8.41 5.56
C PRO A 406 -46.58 -9.00 4.77
N LEU A 407 -46.08 -10.17 5.19
CA LEU A 407 -44.99 -10.91 4.57
C LEU A 407 -45.44 -11.85 3.45
N LEU A 408 -46.68 -11.75 3.00
CA LEU A 408 -47.20 -12.42 1.80
C LEU A 408 -47.43 -11.40 0.68
N PRO A 409 -46.97 -11.70 -0.56
CA PRO A 409 -47.22 -10.84 -1.72
C PRO A 409 -48.69 -10.79 -2.12
N VAL A 410 -49.41 -11.86 -1.86
CA VAL A 410 -50.82 -12.06 -2.26
C VAL A 410 -51.60 -12.74 -1.14
N VAL A 411 -52.90 -12.48 -1.08
CA VAL A 411 -53.80 -13.21 -0.18
C VAL A 411 -53.99 -14.65 -0.68
N LEU A 412 -53.79 -15.60 0.20
CA LEU A 412 -53.95 -17.04 -0.13
C LEU A 412 -55.36 -17.50 0.07
N ARG A 413 -55.83 -18.39 -0.80
CA ARG A 413 -57.11 -19.13 -0.61
C ARG A 413 -56.91 -20.26 0.38
N GLN A 414 -57.92 -20.52 1.17
CA GLN A 414 -57.92 -21.63 2.11
C GLN A 414 -57.78 -22.97 1.37
N GLY A 415 -56.94 -23.84 1.88
CA GLY A 415 -56.67 -25.16 1.31
C GLY A 415 -55.72 -25.09 0.10
N GLY A 416 -55.00 -26.18 -0.13
CA GLY A 416 -54.13 -26.35 -1.31
C GLY A 416 -54.87 -27.14 -2.40
N ARG A 417 -54.45 -26.94 -3.65
CA ARG A 417 -54.88 -27.77 -4.79
C ARG A 417 -53.93 -28.97 -4.88
N ARG A 418 -54.50 -30.19 -4.82
CA ARG A 418 -53.71 -31.43 -4.90
C ARG A 418 -54.32 -32.37 -5.97
N LEU A 419 -53.51 -33.27 -6.47
CA LEU A 419 -53.96 -34.31 -7.37
C LEU A 419 -54.94 -35.23 -6.60
N GLY A 420 -56.17 -35.42 -7.12
CA GLY A 420 -57.18 -36.30 -6.51
C GLY A 420 -58.04 -35.72 -5.37
N GLY A 421 -57.92 -34.38 -5.03
CA GLY A 421 -58.76 -33.72 -4.02
C GLY A 421 -60.00 -33.00 -4.63
N ALA A 422 -60.86 -32.39 -3.79
CA ALA A 422 -62.07 -31.66 -4.23
C ALA A 422 -61.83 -30.45 -5.15
N MET A 423 -60.62 -29.96 -5.22
CA MET A 423 -60.14 -28.96 -6.22
C MET A 423 -58.94 -29.53 -6.95
N SER A 424 -59.03 -30.72 -7.51
CA SER A 424 -57.91 -31.49 -8.07
C SER A 424 -57.62 -31.15 -9.53
N TRP A 425 -56.31 -31.28 -9.88
CA TRP A 425 -55.93 -31.49 -11.27
C TRP A 425 -56.10 -32.97 -11.64
N GLU A 426 -56.62 -33.24 -12.85
CA GLU A 426 -56.60 -34.59 -13.40
C GLU A 426 -55.17 -35.06 -13.70
N GLN A 427 -54.28 -34.13 -14.04
CA GLN A 427 -52.90 -34.40 -14.38
C GLN A 427 -51.96 -33.30 -13.79
N PRO A 428 -50.69 -33.62 -13.47
CA PRO A 428 -49.70 -32.61 -13.05
C PRO A 428 -49.51 -31.54 -14.11
N LYS A 429 -49.32 -30.28 -13.70
CA LYS A 429 -49.18 -29.14 -14.61
C LYS A 429 -47.73 -28.80 -14.85
N ALA A 430 -47.44 -28.39 -16.09
CA ALA A 430 -46.12 -27.82 -16.44
C ALA A 430 -46.10 -26.32 -16.16
N ILE A 431 -44.89 -25.76 -16.12
CA ILE A 431 -44.65 -24.33 -16.00
C ILE A 431 -44.86 -23.68 -17.38
N GLU A 432 -45.46 -22.50 -17.42
CA GLU A 432 -45.57 -21.67 -18.62
C GLU A 432 -44.21 -21.03 -18.92
N PRO A 433 -43.85 -20.78 -20.21
CA PRO A 433 -42.61 -20.04 -20.55
C PRO A 433 -42.53 -18.66 -19.84
N PHE A 434 -41.35 -18.33 -19.37
CA PHE A 434 -41.16 -17.09 -18.61
C PHE A 434 -41.33 -15.84 -19.47
N ALA A 435 -41.86 -14.78 -18.86
CA ALA A 435 -41.97 -13.46 -19.51
C ALA A 435 -40.60 -12.89 -19.84
N LEU A 436 -40.51 -12.16 -20.98
CA LEU A 436 -39.25 -11.59 -21.48
C LEU A 436 -38.71 -10.44 -20.62
N ASP A 437 -39.55 -9.78 -19.86
CA ASP A 437 -39.27 -8.65 -18.98
C ASP A 437 -39.14 -9.03 -17.50
N GLY A 438 -39.22 -10.33 -17.17
CA GLY A 438 -39.13 -10.83 -15.82
C GLY A 438 -37.72 -11.27 -15.39
N PRO A 439 -37.52 -11.50 -14.08
CA PRO A 439 -36.22 -11.93 -13.55
C PRO A 439 -35.76 -13.29 -14.07
N PHE A 440 -36.69 -14.11 -14.59
CA PHE A 440 -36.42 -15.43 -15.15
C PHE A 440 -36.30 -15.45 -16.68
N SER A 441 -36.24 -14.29 -17.30
CA SER A 441 -36.04 -14.15 -18.75
C SER A 441 -34.79 -14.91 -19.21
N GLY A 442 -34.91 -15.64 -20.32
CA GLY A 442 -33.81 -16.39 -20.91
C GLY A 442 -33.45 -17.72 -20.21
N LEU A 443 -34.09 -18.09 -19.11
CA LEU A 443 -33.91 -19.43 -18.51
C LEU A 443 -34.58 -20.52 -19.36
N THR A 444 -33.83 -21.60 -19.59
CA THR A 444 -34.36 -22.76 -20.33
C THR A 444 -35.28 -23.57 -19.42
N LEU A 445 -36.50 -23.81 -19.86
CA LEU A 445 -37.51 -24.59 -19.14
C LEU A 445 -37.42 -26.09 -19.51
N PRO A 446 -36.96 -26.99 -18.61
CA PRO A 446 -36.98 -28.42 -18.88
C PRO A 446 -38.40 -28.96 -19.04
N PRO A 447 -38.64 -29.79 -20.08
CA PRO A 447 -40.00 -30.27 -20.41
C PRO A 447 -40.56 -31.27 -19.43
N ASP A 448 -39.76 -31.81 -18.54
CA ASP A 448 -40.12 -32.86 -17.56
C ASP A 448 -40.58 -32.29 -16.19
N ILE A 449 -40.47 -30.99 -15.99
CA ILE A 449 -40.89 -30.33 -14.73
C ILE A 449 -42.42 -30.38 -14.61
N ARG A 450 -42.89 -30.89 -13.46
CA ARG A 450 -44.32 -31.04 -13.14
C ARG A 450 -44.61 -30.60 -11.72
N VAL A 451 -45.71 -29.86 -11.58
CA VAL A 451 -46.29 -29.46 -10.30
C VAL A 451 -47.55 -30.30 -10.02
N ARG A 452 -47.57 -30.91 -8.85
CA ARG A 452 -48.65 -31.82 -8.40
C ARG A 452 -49.57 -31.21 -7.36
N ALA A 453 -49.09 -30.21 -6.63
CA ALA A 453 -49.85 -29.48 -5.64
C ALA A 453 -49.35 -28.03 -5.51
N GLN A 454 -50.25 -27.13 -5.13
CA GLN A 454 -49.92 -25.72 -4.84
C GLN A 454 -50.94 -25.10 -3.89
N VAL A 455 -50.58 -23.99 -3.23
CA VAL A 455 -51.55 -23.06 -2.64
C VAL A 455 -51.98 -22.04 -3.69
N LEU A 456 -53.27 -21.66 -3.68
CA LEU A 456 -53.81 -20.74 -4.66
C LEU A 456 -53.84 -19.32 -4.12
N ALA A 457 -53.48 -18.34 -4.96
CA ALA A 457 -53.75 -16.94 -4.70
C ALA A 457 -55.24 -16.60 -4.83
N GLN A 458 -55.73 -15.70 -4.00
CA GLN A 458 -57.06 -15.12 -4.18
C GLN A 458 -57.03 -14.17 -5.39
N PRO A 459 -57.95 -14.24 -6.34
CA PRO A 459 -58.04 -13.31 -7.44
C PRO A 459 -58.18 -11.87 -6.93
N SER A 460 -57.29 -10.97 -7.43
CA SER A 460 -57.34 -9.54 -7.16
C SER A 460 -56.93 -8.79 -8.43
N PRO A 461 -57.35 -7.50 -8.61
CA PRO A 461 -57.03 -6.74 -9.81
C PRO A 461 -55.51 -6.60 -10.06
N ASP A 462 -54.70 -6.55 -9.01
CA ASP A 462 -53.25 -6.37 -9.02
C ASP A 462 -52.46 -7.69 -9.05
N LEU A 463 -53.16 -8.85 -9.01
CA LEU A 463 -52.48 -10.15 -9.01
C LEU A 463 -51.58 -10.32 -10.24
N ALA A 464 -52.04 -9.92 -11.41
CA ALA A 464 -51.30 -10.11 -12.67
C ALA A 464 -49.92 -9.40 -12.64
N ALA A 465 -49.84 -8.23 -12.02
CA ALA A 465 -48.58 -7.44 -11.90
C ALA A 465 -47.60 -8.04 -10.89
N ARG A 466 -48.07 -8.91 -10.00
CA ARG A 466 -47.28 -9.58 -8.95
C ARG A 466 -46.74 -10.95 -9.34
N VAL A 467 -47.19 -11.52 -10.47
CA VAL A 467 -46.83 -12.87 -10.90
C VAL A 467 -45.51 -12.86 -11.68
N LEU A 468 -44.50 -13.58 -11.18
CA LEU A 468 -43.23 -13.80 -11.85
C LEU A 468 -43.21 -15.07 -12.71
N ALA A 469 -43.96 -16.12 -12.30
CA ALA A 469 -44.07 -17.36 -13.04
C ALA A 469 -45.48 -17.97 -12.87
N ARG A 470 -45.96 -18.63 -13.92
CA ARG A 470 -47.29 -19.26 -13.96
C ARG A 470 -47.20 -20.72 -14.36
N LEU A 471 -48.22 -21.47 -14.01
CA LEU A 471 -48.48 -22.79 -14.59
C LEU A 471 -49.27 -22.66 -15.89
N GLN A 472 -49.30 -23.71 -16.71
CA GLN A 472 -50.02 -23.72 -17.99
C GLN A 472 -51.54 -23.52 -17.87
N ASP A 473 -52.14 -23.69 -16.68
CA ASP A 473 -53.52 -23.38 -16.37
C ASP A 473 -53.74 -21.91 -15.97
N GLY A 474 -52.73 -21.07 -16.08
CA GLY A 474 -52.74 -19.63 -15.76
C GLY A 474 -52.63 -19.35 -14.25
N THR A 475 -52.53 -20.36 -13.38
CA THR A 475 -52.38 -20.12 -11.93
C THR A 475 -50.98 -19.67 -11.58
N PRO A 476 -50.80 -18.73 -10.61
CA PRO A 476 -49.48 -18.26 -10.16
C PRO A 476 -48.65 -19.38 -9.54
N LEU A 477 -47.40 -19.52 -9.98
CA LEU A 477 -46.41 -20.38 -9.37
C LEU A 477 -45.49 -19.59 -8.42
N ILE A 478 -45.10 -18.37 -8.84
CA ILE A 478 -44.26 -17.46 -8.05
C ILE A 478 -44.86 -16.07 -8.11
N THR A 479 -45.01 -15.43 -6.95
CA THR A 479 -45.49 -14.05 -6.83
C THR A 479 -44.53 -13.20 -6.06
N ARG A 480 -44.49 -11.87 -6.37
CA ARG A 480 -43.58 -10.88 -5.78
C ARG A 480 -44.35 -9.66 -5.29
N LYS A 481 -43.85 -9.06 -4.20
CA LYS A 481 -44.22 -7.73 -3.72
C LYS A 481 -42.97 -6.97 -3.36
N GLU A 482 -42.85 -5.77 -3.86
CA GLU A 482 -41.81 -4.83 -3.46
C GLU A 482 -42.20 -4.15 -2.15
N ALA A 483 -41.24 -3.97 -1.23
CA ALA A 483 -41.44 -3.34 0.06
C ALA A 483 -40.23 -2.48 0.41
N GLY A 484 -40.34 -1.16 0.33
CA GLY A 484 -39.20 -0.25 0.48
C GLY A 484 -38.17 -0.49 -0.62
N SER A 485 -36.91 -0.72 -0.21
CA SER A 485 -35.80 -1.06 -1.13
C SER A 485 -35.64 -2.57 -1.35
N GLY A 486 -36.42 -3.41 -0.66
CA GLY A 486 -36.35 -4.86 -0.76
C GLY A 486 -37.59 -5.49 -1.38
N GLN A 487 -37.67 -6.82 -1.31
CA GLN A 487 -38.76 -7.57 -1.93
C GLN A 487 -39.15 -8.83 -1.13
N ILE A 488 -40.39 -9.23 -1.27
CA ILE A 488 -40.92 -10.48 -0.77
C ILE A 488 -41.33 -11.34 -1.96
N VAL A 489 -40.77 -12.52 -2.08
CA VAL A 489 -41.08 -13.51 -3.14
C VAL A 489 -41.70 -14.73 -2.51
N PHE A 490 -42.84 -15.15 -3.03
CA PHE A 490 -43.56 -16.30 -2.54
C PHE A 490 -43.71 -17.37 -3.62
N TRP A 491 -43.23 -18.58 -3.31
CA TRP A 491 -43.36 -19.76 -4.13
C TRP A 491 -44.62 -20.54 -3.66
N HIS A 492 -45.54 -20.71 -4.54
CA HIS A 492 -46.81 -21.38 -4.26
C HIS A 492 -46.71 -22.91 -4.11
N ILE A 493 -45.47 -23.43 -4.13
CA ILE A 493 -45.09 -24.84 -3.98
C ILE A 493 -44.10 -25.00 -2.82
N THR A 494 -43.85 -26.25 -2.44
CA THR A 494 -42.81 -26.58 -1.44
C THR A 494 -41.41 -26.45 -1.99
N ALA A 495 -40.44 -26.20 -1.12
CA ALA A 495 -39.01 -26.16 -1.45
C ALA A 495 -38.40 -27.57 -1.59
N ASN A 496 -39.12 -28.61 -1.21
CA ASN A 496 -38.78 -30.02 -1.38
C ASN A 496 -39.58 -30.67 -2.52
N THR A 497 -39.47 -31.98 -2.66
CA THR A 497 -40.09 -32.74 -3.77
C THR A 497 -41.57 -33.12 -3.56
N ASP A 498 -42.21 -32.69 -2.46
CA ASP A 498 -43.56 -33.12 -2.11
C ASP A 498 -44.61 -32.65 -3.14
N TRP A 499 -44.50 -31.39 -3.59
CA TRP A 499 -45.49 -30.80 -4.48
C TRP A 499 -45.02 -30.63 -5.93
N SER A 500 -43.73 -30.72 -6.20
CA SER A 500 -43.17 -30.65 -7.56
C SER A 500 -41.82 -31.34 -7.65
N ASN A 501 -41.37 -31.66 -8.88
CA ASN A 501 -40.01 -32.13 -9.12
C ASN A 501 -39.06 -30.97 -9.49
N LEU A 502 -39.53 -29.73 -9.42
CA LEU A 502 -38.71 -28.53 -9.71
C LEU A 502 -37.44 -28.46 -8.84
N PRO A 503 -37.43 -28.76 -7.51
CA PRO A 503 -36.24 -28.71 -6.68
C PRO A 503 -35.12 -29.68 -7.09
N LEU A 504 -35.44 -30.71 -7.92
CA LEU A 504 -34.44 -31.63 -8.48
C LEU A 504 -33.76 -31.12 -9.75
N SER A 505 -34.21 -30.00 -10.28
CA SER A 505 -33.75 -29.48 -11.57
C SER A 505 -32.69 -28.37 -11.42
N GLY A 506 -31.79 -28.23 -12.42
CA GLY A 506 -30.90 -27.10 -12.50
C GLY A 506 -31.64 -25.75 -12.60
N LEU A 507 -32.86 -25.75 -13.18
CA LEU A 507 -33.71 -24.57 -13.25
C LEU A 507 -34.02 -23.98 -11.87
N PHE A 508 -34.22 -24.80 -10.85
CA PHE A 508 -34.48 -24.34 -9.48
C PHE A 508 -33.30 -23.50 -8.94
N LEU A 509 -32.10 -24.02 -9.14
CA LEU A 509 -30.89 -23.32 -8.76
C LEU A 509 -30.75 -21.98 -9.51
N ASP A 510 -30.99 -22.00 -10.83
CA ASP A 510 -30.89 -20.79 -11.66
C ASP A 510 -31.94 -19.74 -11.25
N MET A 511 -33.15 -20.15 -10.92
CA MET A 511 -34.22 -19.26 -10.44
C MET A 511 -33.84 -18.65 -9.07
N LEU A 512 -33.32 -19.44 -8.13
CA LEU A 512 -32.85 -18.93 -6.83
C LEU A 512 -31.68 -17.96 -7.00
N ASN A 513 -30.73 -18.29 -7.85
CA ASN A 513 -29.61 -17.40 -8.16
C ASN A 513 -30.10 -16.06 -8.76
N ARG A 514 -31.08 -16.09 -9.67
CA ARG A 514 -31.65 -14.87 -10.27
C ARG A 514 -32.39 -14.00 -9.26
N LEU A 515 -33.10 -14.59 -8.29
CA LEU A 515 -33.75 -13.84 -7.21
C LEU A 515 -32.73 -13.22 -6.26
N ASN A 516 -31.61 -13.89 -6.05
CA ASN A 516 -30.50 -13.39 -5.25
C ASN A 516 -29.69 -12.33 -6.01
N ALA A 517 -29.52 -12.50 -7.32
CA ALA A 517 -28.82 -11.56 -8.19
C ALA A 517 -29.49 -10.16 -8.29
N ALA A 518 -30.78 -10.07 -7.97
CA ALA A 518 -31.46 -8.77 -7.89
C ALA A 518 -30.84 -7.82 -6.85
N ARG A 519 -29.94 -8.30 -6.00
CA ARG A 519 -29.17 -7.52 -5.02
C ARG A 519 -27.66 -7.50 -5.28
N GLY A 520 -27.20 -7.84 -6.49
CA GLY A 520 -25.79 -7.67 -6.88
C GLY A 520 -24.93 -8.91 -6.75
N TRP A 521 -25.52 -10.07 -6.70
CA TRP A 521 -24.80 -11.33 -6.69
C TRP A 521 -24.63 -11.88 -8.11
N GLN A 522 -23.88 -11.16 -8.93
CA GLN A 522 -23.37 -11.67 -10.21
C GLN A 522 -21.84 -11.73 -10.11
N ASP A 523 -21.24 -12.70 -10.79
CA ASP A 523 -19.79 -12.82 -10.92
C ASP A 523 -19.15 -11.54 -11.52
N GLU A 524 -19.97 -10.70 -12.17
CA GLU A 524 -19.67 -9.31 -12.58
C GLU A 524 -20.88 -8.45 -12.16
N VAL A 525 -20.63 -7.38 -11.41
CA VAL A 525 -21.63 -6.34 -11.16
C VAL A 525 -22.03 -5.76 -12.52
N PRO A 526 -23.28 -5.92 -13.02
CA PRO A 526 -23.63 -5.34 -14.29
C PRO A 526 -23.59 -3.82 -14.12
N LEU A 527 -22.58 -3.21 -14.70
CA LEU A 527 -22.49 -1.76 -14.81
C LEU A 527 -23.54 -1.32 -15.83
N ALA A 528 -24.79 -1.19 -15.38
CA ALA A 528 -25.90 -0.80 -16.26
C ALA A 528 -25.67 0.62 -16.78
N ALA A 529 -25.79 0.80 -18.10
CA ALA A 529 -25.60 2.08 -18.74
C ALA A 529 -26.51 3.16 -18.12
N GLY A 530 -25.96 4.35 -17.92
CA GLY A 530 -26.66 5.48 -17.31
C GLY A 530 -26.79 5.43 -15.79
N THR A 531 -26.15 4.47 -15.08
CA THR A 531 -26.08 4.49 -13.60
C THR A 531 -24.86 5.29 -13.14
N VAL A 532 -25.03 6.06 -12.05
CA VAL A 532 -23.97 6.84 -11.42
C VAL A 532 -23.52 6.14 -10.16
N TRP A 533 -22.23 5.88 -10.07
CA TRP A 533 -21.56 5.20 -8.96
C TRP A 533 -20.82 6.19 -8.09
N SER A 534 -21.08 6.19 -6.80
CA SER A 534 -20.44 7.08 -5.83
C SER A 534 -19.13 6.49 -5.34
N PRO A 535 -18.03 7.24 -5.34
CA PRO A 535 -16.77 6.76 -4.79
C PRO A 535 -16.86 6.63 -3.25
N VAL A 536 -16.40 5.52 -2.71
CA VAL A 536 -16.35 5.23 -1.27
C VAL A 536 -14.92 5.34 -0.75
N GLN A 537 -13.99 4.72 -1.47
CA GLN A 537 -12.56 4.75 -1.16
C GLN A 537 -11.79 4.88 -2.45
N VAL A 538 -10.75 5.69 -2.45
CA VAL A 538 -9.89 5.88 -3.62
C VAL A 538 -8.42 5.72 -3.24
N LEU A 539 -7.60 5.41 -4.24
CA LEU A 539 -6.16 5.31 -4.07
C LEU A 539 -5.49 6.61 -4.48
N ASP A 540 -4.47 7.01 -3.73
CA ASP A 540 -3.50 7.99 -4.19
C ASP A 540 -2.39 7.33 -5.05
N GLY A 541 -1.39 8.10 -5.49
CA GLY A 541 -0.30 7.58 -6.32
C GLY A 541 0.60 6.60 -5.59
N PHE A 542 0.70 6.69 -4.27
CA PHE A 542 1.47 5.77 -3.42
C PHE A 542 0.72 4.47 -3.10
N GLY A 543 -0.57 4.38 -3.45
CA GLY A 543 -1.42 3.23 -3.10
C GLY A 543 -2.05 3.36 -1.72
N GLU A 544 -2.01 4.53 -1.09
CA GLU A 544 -2.73 4.77 0.15
C GLU A 544 -4.23 4.91 -0.12
N ILE A 545 -5.04 4.29 0.75
CA ILE A 545 -6.49 4.33 0.66
C ILE A 545 -6.99 5.58 1.37
N MET A 546 -7.71 6.42 0.64
CA MET A 546 -8.31 7.66 1.14
C MET A 546 -9.83 7.62 1.04
N ASP A 547 -10.50 8.33 1.95
CA ASP A 547 -11.95 8.57 1.85
C ASP A 547 -12.26 9.45 0.66
N ALA A 548 -13.37 9.19 -0.01
CA ALA A 548 -13.70 9.78 -1.31
C ALA A 548 -14.94 10.69 -1.31
N ASP A 549 -15.46 11.06 -0.16
CA ASP A 549 -16.72 11.85 -0.01
C ASP A 549 -16.71 13.19 -0.75
N TYR A 550 -15.52 13.70 -1.10
CA TYR A 550 -15.36 14.96 -1.82
C TYR A 550 -15.40 14.83 -3.36
N LEU A 551 -15.44 13.59 -3.88
CA LEU A 551 -15.45 13.34 -5.32
C LEU A 551 -16.87 13.15 -5.84
N PRO A 552 -17.17 13.60 -7.08
CA PRO A 552 -18.45 13.33 -7.71
C PRO A 552 -18.58 11.84 -8.08
N GLY A 553 -19.83 11.38 -8.17
CA GLY A 553 -20.11 10.06 -8.73
C GLY A 553 -19.71 9.98 -10.21
N ILE A 554 -19.37 8.78 -10.67
CA ILE A 554 -18.97 8.51 -12.05
C ILE A 554 -19.97 7.58 -12.75
N GLU A 555 -20.09 7.70 -14.06
CA GLU A 555 -20.95 6.85 -14.87
C GLU A 555 -20.39 5.43 -14.96
N ALA A 556 -21.28 4.44 -15.00
CA ALA A 556 -20.92 3.02 -15.11
C ALA A 556 -20.01 2.73 -16.30
N GLU A 557 -20.21 3.45 -17.42
CA GLU A 557 -19.41 3.33 -18.64
C GLU A 557 -17.93 3.72 -18.40
N GLN A 558 -17.67 4.68 -17.51
CA GLN A 558 -16.29 5.07 -17.15
C GLN A 558 -15.60 3.98 -16.35
N LEU A 559 -16.32 3.33 -15.41
CA LEU A 559 -15.84 2.17 -14.68
C LEU A 559 -15.54 1.00 -15.63
N GLN A 560 -16.47 0.70 -16.53
CA GLN A 560 -16.35 -0.40 -17.48
C GLN A 560 -15.17 -0.20 -18.46
N GLN A 561 -14.97 1.04 -18.94
CA GLN A 561 -13.89 1.38 -19.84
C GLN A 561 -12.55 1.60 -19.12
N ARG A 562 -12.52 1.50 -17.80
CA ARG A 562 -11.34 1.72 -16.94
C ARG A 562 -10.63 3.04 -17.25
N ARG A 563 -11.43 4.12 -17.37
CA ARG A 563 -10.92 5.46 -17.61
C ARG A 563 -10.56 6.13 -16.29
N PHE A 564 -9.27 6.28 -16.06
CA PHE A 564 -8.75 6.91 -14.86
C PHE A 564 -8.44 8.39 -15.05
N GLY A 565 -8.64 9.17 -14.00
CA GLY A 565 -8.38 10.60 -13.98
C GLY A 565 -8.61 11.22 -12.61
N ALA A 566 -8.50 12.54 -12.53
CA ALA A 566 -8.66 13.25 -11.25
C ALA A 566 -10.07 13.10 -10.64
N LEU A 567 -11.11 12.94 -11.47
CA LEU A 567 -12.50 12.77 -11.05
C LEU A 567 -12.93 11.28 -10.99
N SER A 568 -12.11 10.39 -11.54
CA SER A 568 -12.34 8.94 -11.55
C SER A 568 -11.05 8.19 -11.18
N PRO A 569 -10.49 8.38 -9.98
CA PRO A 569 -9.30 7.66 -9.53
C PRO A 569 -9.60 6.16 -9.33
N PRO A 570 -8.59 5.29 -9.31
CA PRO A 570 -8.79 3.91 -8.91
C PRO A 570 -9.29 3.83 -7.46
N GLY A 571 -10.19 2.88 -7.20
CA GLY A 571 -10.85 2.81 -5.90
C GLY A 571 -12.04 1.85 -5.85
N LEU A 572 -12.83 1.97 -4.79
CA LEU A 572 -14.12 1.31 -4.61
C LEU A 572 -15.25 2.31 -4.82
N TYR A 573 -16.21 1.91 -5.63
CA TYR A 573 -17.40 2.70 -5.98
C TYR A 573 -18.66 1.95 -5.61
N GLU A 574 -19.67 2.66 -5.12
CA GLU A 574 -20.91 2.09 -4.63
C GLU A 574 -22.12 2.56 -5.45
N PHE A 575 -23.01 1.64 -5.73
CA PHE A 575 -24.35 1.92 -6.25
C PHE A 575 -25.36 0.97 -5.60
N LYS A 576 -26.32 1.50 -4.86
CA LYS A 576 -27.39 0.75 -4.19
C LYS A 576 -26.86 -0.41 -3.30
N GLY A 577 -25.82 -0.17 -2.52
CA GLY A 577 -25.21 -1.17 -1.65
C GLY A 577 -24.26 -2.16 -2.35
N GLN A 578 -24.04 -2.00 -3.66
CA GLN A 578 -23.10 -2.82 -4.42
C GLN A 578 -21.76 -2.09 -4.53
N LEU A 579 -20.67 -2.81 -4.30
CA LEU A 579 -19.30 -2.27 -4.44
C LEU A 579 -18.66 -2.81 -5.72
N ALA A 580 -18.30 -1.90 -6.60
CA ALA A 580 -17.47 -2.19 -7.77
C ALA A 580 -16.04 -1.71 -7.54
N SER A 581 -15.05 -2.53 -7.86
CA SER A 581 -13.65 -2.14 -7.82
C SER A 581 -13.22 -1.56 -9.16
N HIS A 582 -12.54 -0.42 -9.11
CA HIS A 582 -11.95 0.28 -10.25
C HIS A 582 -10.43 0.24 -10.08
N ASN A 583 -9.81 -0.91 -10.39
CA ASN A 583 -8.39 -1.15 -10.18
C ASN A 583 -7.55 -0.75 -11.39
N LEU A 584 -6.33 -0.29 -11.12
CA LEU A 584 -5.30 -0.18 -12.14
C LEU A 584 -4.84 -1.59 -12.54
N GLU A 585 -4.97 -1.90 -13.82
CA GLU A 585 -4.52 -3.17 -14.38
C GLU A 585 -3.67 -2.89 -15.63
N PRO A 586 -2.43 -2.36 -15.46
CA PRO A 586 -1.58 -2.05 -16.59
C PRO A 586 -1.30 -3.31 -17.39
N LYS A 587 -1.38 -3.22 -18.72
CA LYS A 587 -0.99 -4.30 -19.61
C LYS A 587 0.54 -4.39 -19.66
N SER A 588 1.08 -5.53 -20.09
CA SER A 588 2.53 -5.69 -20.22
C SER A 588 3.16 -4.66 -21.17
N ALA A 589 2.42 -4.22 -22.21
CA ALA A 589 2.86 -3.14 -23.09
C ALA A 589 2.99 -1.77 -22.37
N ASP A 590 2.10 -1.46 -21.44
CA ASP A 590 2.13 -0.21 -20.66
C ASP A 590 3.31 -0.16 -19.68
N LEU A 591 3.88 -1.32 -19.35
CA LEU A 591 5.03 -1.49 -18.47
C LEU A 591 6.36 -1.54 -19.21
N ALA A 592 6.36 -1.38 -20.55
CA ALA A 592 7.60 -1.38 -21.32
C ALA A 592 8.54 -0.26 -20.87
N PRO A 593 9.83 -0.54 -20.63
CA PRO A 593 10.78 0.50 -20.25
C PRO A 593 11.05 1.46 -21.40
N MET A 594 11.11 2.75 -21.08
CA MET A 594 11.43 3.78 -22.05
C MET A 594 12.88 3.67 -22.52
N ILE A 595 13.09 3.60 -23.85
CA ILE A 595 14.41 3.64 -24.47
C ILE A 595 14.77 5.10 -24.77
N TRP A 596 15.71 5.64 -24.03
CA TRP A 596 16.15 7.01 -24.17
C TRP A 596 17.22 7.15 -25.27
N PRO A 597 17.12 8.15 -26.16
CA PRO A 597 18.14 8.42 -27.16
C PRO A 597 19.48 8.85 -26.50
N ASP A 598 20.61 8.54 -27.13
CA ASP A 598 21.97 8.83 -26.61
C ASP A 598 22.26 10.32 -26.37
N TRP A 599 21.55 11.21 -27.05
CA TRP A 599 21.68 12.65 -26.88
C TRP A 599 21.00 13.20 -25.61
N VAL A 600 20.19 12.40 -24.93
CA VAL A 600 19.59 12.76 -23.63
C VAL A 600 20.63 12.57 -22.55
N GLN A 601 20.94 13.63 -21.80
CA GLN A 601 21.91 13.59 -20.72
C GLN A 601 21.29 12.99 -19.45
N LYS A 602 21.61 11.73 -19.16
CA LYS A 602 21.22 11.13 -17.88
C LYS A 602 22.01 11.77 -16.75
N LEU A 603 21.30 12.25 -15.73
CA LEU A 603 21.90 12.75 -14.50
C LEU A 603 22.20 11.55 -13.60
N ASP A 604 23.44 11.07 -13.64
CA ASP A 604 23.87 10.01 -12.72
C ASP A 604 24.03 10.57 -11.30
N VAL A 605 23.43 9.88 -10.36
CA VAL A 605 23.50 10.19 -8.91
C VAL A 605 24.93 10.15 -8.37
N THR A 606 25.84 9.47 -9.06
CA THR A 606 27.23 9.24 -8.67
C THR A 606 28.15 10.45 -8.84
N GLN A 607 27.75 11.49 -9.56
CA GLN A 607 28.55 12.70 -9.74
C GLN A 607 28.15 13.82 -8.75
N GLN A 608 27.98 13.49 -7.48
CA GLN A 608 27.92 14.53 -6.46
C GLN A 608 29.23 15.28 -6.41
N THR A 609 29.15 16.61 -6.49
CA THR A 609 30.29 17.50 -6.17
C THR A 609 30.77 17.18 -4.76
N ARG A 610 31.94 16.58 -4.63
CA ARG A 610 32.52 16.29 -3.31
C ARG A 610 33.40 17.44 -2.90
N GLU A 611 33.07 18.09 -1.81
CA GLU A 611 33.94 19.05 -1.14
C GLU A 611 35.05 18.26 -0.43
N LEU A 612 36.28 18.52 -0.84
CA LEU A 612 37.48 17.89 -0.26
C LEU A 612 38.08 18.70 0.90
N SER A 613 37.52 19.87 1.23
CA SER A 613 38.00 20.76 2.30
C SER A 613 38.11 20.01 3.65
N GLY A 614 37.14 19.19 4.01
CA GLY A 614 37.16 18.40 5.25
C GLY A 614 38.35 17.43 5.31
N TRP A 615 38.71 16.78 4.19
CA TRP A 615 39.82 15.85 4.13
C TRP A 615 41.18 16.57 4.34
N PHE A 616 41.38 17.76 3.71
CA PHE A 616 42.61 18.54 3.88
C PHE A 616 42.73 19.11 5.29
N LEU A 617 41.64 19.58 5.90
CA LEU A 617 41.64 20.07 7.27
C LEU A 617 41.88 18.94 8.27
N SER A 618 41.35 17.75 8.06
CA SER A 618 41.64 16.56 8.88
C SER A 618 43.12 16.16 8.76
N LEU A 619 43.65 16.14 7.55
CA LEU A 619 45.09 15.88 7.32
C LEU A 619 45.98 16.88 8.04
N ALA A 620 45.62 18.17 8.01
CA ALA A 620 46.32 19.23 8.71
C ALA A 620 46.31 19.02 10.22
N LEU A 621 45.19 18.64 10.78
CA LEU A 621 45.00 18.37 12.22
C LEU A 621 45.82 17.15 12.67
N ILE A 622 45.85 16.09 11.87
CA ILE A 622 46.69 14.91 12.10
C ILE A 622 48.17 15.29 12.04
N ALA A 623 48.59 16.05 11.04
CA ALA A 623 49.99 16.50 10.91
C ALA A 623 50.39 17.35 12.11
N LEU A 624 49.53 18.23 12.60
CA LEU A 624 49.76 19.05 13.80
C LEU A 624 49.87 18.21 15.07
N ALA A 625 49.00 17.20 15.22
CA ALA A 625 49.07 16.25 16.33
C ALA A 625 50.39 15.46 16.33
N VAL A 626 50.81 14.99 15.14
CA VAL A 626 52.09 14.30 14.96
C VAL A 626 53.28 15.24 15.28
N ASP A 627 53.24 16.54 14.89
CA ASP A 627 54.26 17.53 15.23
C ASP A 627 54.36 17.72 16.74
N VAL A 628 53.24 17.85 17.44
CA VAL A 628 53.22 17.97 18.92
C VAL A 628 53.80 16.73 19.57
N LEU A 629 53.41 15.53 19.17
CA LEU A 629 53.89 14.25 19.69
C LEU A 629 55.41 14.09 19.44
N ALA A 630 55.85 14.39 18.22
CA ALA A 630 57.27 14.34 17.86
C ALA A 630 58.12 15.35 18.66
N SER A 631 57.59 16.56 18.86
CA SER A 631 58.24 17.61 19.65
C SER A 631 58.35 17.22 21.12
N LEU A 632 57.31 16.58 21.70
CA LEU A 632 57.32 16.04 23.06
C LEU A 632 58.29 14.87 23.21
N ALA A 633 58.33 13.96 22.24
CA ALA A 633 59.28 12.83 22.23
C ALA A 633 60.75 13.29 22.19
N LEU A 634 61.05 14.30 21.34
CA LEU A 634 62.39 14.91 21.22
C LEU A 634 62.79 15.69 22.46
N SER A 635 61.83 16.19 23.27
CA SER A 635 62.06 16.89 24.53
C SER A 635 62.23 15.99 25.73
N GLY A 636 62.23 14.65 25.55
CA GLY A 636 62.37 13.65 26.62
C GLY A 636 61.15 13.45 27.55
N ARG A 637 60.03 14.09 27.22
CA ARG A 637 58.76 14.03 28.00
C ARG A 637 57.78 12.98 27.43
N THR A 638 58.22 11.72 27.38
CA THR A 638 57.46 10.62 26.73
C THR A 638 56.16 10.26 27.43
N ILE A 639 55.99 10.53 28.72
CA ILE A 639 54.76 10.21 29.48
C ILE A 639 53.58 11.11 29.05
N ILE A 640 53.89 12.39 28.74
CA ILE A 640 52.86 13.34 28.29
C ILE A 640 52.41 13.05 26.82
N ALA A 641 53.32 12.59 25.96
CA ALA A 641 53.02 12.17 24.61
C ALA A 641 52.04 10.99 24.55
N GLY A 642 52.18 10.00 25.45
CA GLY A 642 51.24 8.86 25.56
C GLY A 642 49.80 9.27 25.97
N ALA A 643 49.69 10.23 26.89
CA ALA A 643 48.39 10.74 27.35
C ALA A 643 47.65 11.52 26.26
N ILE A 644 48.35 12.33 25.46
CA ILE A 644 47.77 13.10 24.33
C ILE A 644 47.35 12.13 23.22
N LEU A 645 48.09 11.05 22.95
CA LEU A 645 47.72 10.08 21.92
C LEU A 645 46.47 9.28 22.36
N ALA A 646 46.34 8.93 23.63
CA ALA A 646 45.17 8.26 24.16
C ALA A 646 43.89 9.13 24.09
N THR A 647 44.02 10.43 24.42
CA THR A 647 42.89 11.36 24.29
C THR A 647 42.54 11.64 22.84
N ALA A 648 43.49 11.72 21.88
CA ALA A 648 43.25 11.90 20.48
C ALA A 648 42.56 10.66 19.85
N THR A 649 42.90 9.44 20.25
CA THR A 649 42.22 8.23 19.76
C THR A 649 40.83 8.06 20.36
N LEU A 650 40.56 8.55 21.56
CA LEU A 650 39.20 8.60 22.14
C LEU A 650 38.34 9.70 21.49
N ALA A 651 38.93 10.79 21.01
CA ALA A 651 38.21 11.85 20.29
C ALA A 651 37.99 11.55 18.80
N HIS A 652 38.66 10.53 18.22
CA HIS A 652 38.55 10.13 16.82
C HIS A 652 37.69 8.87 16.63
N ASN A 653 36.63 8.68 17.42
CA ASN A 653 35.46 8.04 16.87
C ASN A 653 34.72 9.11 16.06
N PRO A 654 34.79 9.14 14.72
CA PRO A 654 33.85 9.90 13.93
C PRO A 654 32.53 9.20 14.12
N THR A 655 31.73 9.65 15.08
CA THR A 655 30.30 9.53 14.93
C THR A 655 30.01 10.28 13.64
N THR A 656 30.04 9.55 12.53
CA THR A 656 29.35 9.96 11.33
C THR A 656 27.93 10.16 11.78
N VAL A 657 27.55 11.40 12.03
CA VAL A 657 26.17 11.83 12.03
C VAL A 657 25.73 11.70 10.58
N HIS A 658 25.56 10.48 10.13
CA HIS A 658 24.59 10.14 9.14
C HIS A 658 23.28 10.23 9.89
N ALA A 659 22.52 11.27 9.65
CA ALA A 659 21.10 11.25 9.81
C ALA A 659 20.52 10.22 8.81
N GLN A 660 20.87 8.96 9.01
CA GLN A 660 20.06 7.82 8.65
C GLN A 660 19.37 7.46 9.95
N ASN A 661 18.07 7.79 10.01
CA ASN A 661 17.12 7.12 10.88
C ASN A 661 17.12 5.61 10.55
N ARG A 662 18.22 4.93 10.83
CA ARG A 662 18.20 3.51 11.10
C ARG A 662 18.01 3.42 12.60
N LEU A 663 16.78 3.22 13.00
CA LEU A 663 16.49 2.65 14.31
C LEU A 663 17.50 1.50 14.55
N PRO A 664 18.11 1.38 15.72
CA PRO A 664 18.98 0.24 16.06
C PRO A 664 18.28 -1.05 15.64
N SER A 665 19.01 -2.02 15.15
CA SER A 665 18.46 -3.33 14.73
C SER A 665 17.56 -3.95 15.77
N ASP A 666 17.81 -3.65 17.02
CA ASP A 666 17.08 -4.09 18.20
C ASP A 666 15.71 -3.42 18.35
N VAL A 667 15.58 -2.14 17.99
CA VAL A 667 14.32 -1.39 18.01
C VAL A 667 13.41 -1.86 16.86
N THR A 668 13.97 -2.17 15.71
CA THR A 668 13.24 -2.78 14.60
C THR A 668 12.75 -4.18 14.90
N ALA A 669 13.52 -4.99 15.66
CA ALA A 669 13.08 -6.29 16.14
C ALA A 669 11.94 -6.19 17.16
N ALA A 670 11.99 -5.22 18.07
CA ALA A 670 10.93 -4.97 19.06
C ALA A 670 9.64 -4.41 18.44
N SER A 671 9.73 -3.72 17.31
CA SER A 671 8.55 -3.20 16.60
C SER A 671 7.89 -4.22 15.66
N SER A 672 8.60 -5.28 15.27
CA SER A 672 8.09 -6.32 14.35
C SER A 672 7.42 -7.51 15.05
N THR A 673 7.64 -7.69 16.36
CA THR A 673 7.05 -8.76 17.17
C THR A 673 6.53 -8.21 18.49
N VAL A 674 5.54 -8.87 19.10
CA VAL A 674 5.04 -8.52 20.43
C VAL A 674 6.12 -8.85 21.46
N THR A 675 6.93 -7.85 21.84
CA THR A 675 8.05 -8.02 22.77
C THR A 675 7.67 -7.52 24.16
N LEU A 676 7.84 -8.36 25.20
CA LEU A 676 7.60 -7.98 26.59
C LEU A 676 8.87 -7.34 27.15
N GLY A 677 8.73 -6.20 27.86
CA GLY A 677 9.84 -5.47 28.45
C GLY A 677 9.93 -5.65 29.97
N HIS A 678 11.14 -5.73 30.53
CA HIS A 678 11.37 -5.54 31.96
C HIS A 678 12.29 -4.36 32.20
N VAL A 679 12.00 -3.57 33.22
CA VAL A 679 12.82 -2.43 33.60
C VAL A 679 14.15 -2.92 34.20
N ILE A 680 15.25 -2.38 33.68
CA ILE A 680 16.59 -2.66 34.20
C ILE A 680 16.75 -1.93 35.55
N THR A 681 16.90 -2.70 36.60
CA THR A 681 16.99 -2.14 37.98
C THR A 681 18.43 -1.89 38.44
N GLY A 682 19.43 -2.42 37.70
CA GLY A 682 20.84 -2.41 38.09
C GLY A 682 21.23 -3.56 39.02
N ASP A 683 20.25 -4.32 39.56
CA ASP A 683 20.52 -5.59 40.30
C ASP A 683 20.38 -6.77 39.31
N SER A 684 21.51 -7.34 38.93
CA SER A 684 21.57 -8.44 37.95
C SER A 684 20.75 -9.68 38.35
N LYS A 685 20.46 -9.90 39.64
CA LYS A 685 19.63 -11.03 40.09
C LYS A 685 18.15 -10.73 39.88
N LEU A 686 17.71 -9.50 40.16
CA LEU A 686 16.34 -9.07 39.94
C LEU A 686 16.06 -8.97 38.45
N ASP A 687 16.99 -8.43 37.66
CA ASP A 687 16.85 -8.31 36.20
C ASP A 687 16.79 -9.70 35.55
N LEU A 688 17.57 -10.67 35.98
CA LEU A 688 17.51 -12.05 35.52
C LEU A 688 16.16 -12.72 35.89
N LEU A 689 15.66 -12.48 37.10
CA LEU A 689 14.37 -13.01 37.55
C LEU A 689 13.20 -12.42 36.72
N ALA A 690 13.26 -11.13 36.47
CA ALA A 690 12.29 -10.44 35.61
C ALA A 690 12.30 -11.00 34.19
N PHE A 691 13.47 -11.19 33.60
CA PHE A 691 13.65 -11.81 32.29
C PHE A 691 13.04 -13.22 32.24
N GLN A 692 13.36 -14.07 33.20
CA GLN A 692 12.85 -15.45 33.26
C GLN A 692 11.34 -15.51 33.45
N ALA A 693 10.75 -14.61 34.23
CA ALA A 693 9.30 -14.50 34.39
C ALA A 693 8.60 -14.14 33.08
N LEU A 694 9.13 -13.15 32.36
CA LEU A 694 8.58 -12.75 31.08
C LEU A 694 8.84 -13.77 29.96
N ASP A 695 9.94 -14.49 29.98
CA ASP A 695 10.20 -15.59 29.03
C ASP A 695 9.18 -16.73 29.21
N GLY A 696 8.87 -17.07 30.45
CA GLY A 696 7.79 -18.02 30.75
C GLY A 696 6.41 -17.52 30.28
N LEU A 697 6.13 -16.23 30.45
CA LEU A 697 4.89 -15.64 29.99
C LEU A 697 4.82 -15.62 28.44
N SER A 698 5.90 -15.24 27.76
CA SER A 698 6.00 -15.24 26.29
C SER A 698 5.71 -16.63 25.71
N ARG A 699 6.31 -17.68 26.27
CA ARG A 699 6.05 -19.06 25.85
C ARG A 699 4.58 -19.44 26.03
N ARG A 700 3.97 -19.07 27.16
CA ARG A 700 2.54 -19.34 27.40
C ARG A 700 1.61 -18.57 26.49
N MET A 701 1.99 -17.35 26.13
CA MET A 701 1.26 -16.56 25.12
C MET A 701 1.31 -17.27 23.76
N GLY A 702 2.46 -17.69 23.28
CA GLY A 702 2.61 -18.44 22.04
C GLY A 702 1.86 -19.78 22.01
N GLU A 703 1.76 -20.49 23.17
CA GLU A 703 1.01 -21.74 23.26
C GLU A 703 -0.52 -21.57 23.27
N ARG A 704 -1.03 -20.43 23.75
CA ARG A 704 -2.47 -20.23 24.01
C ARG A 704 -3.12 -19.19 23.11
N THR A 705 -2.34 -18.46 22.34
CA THR A 705 -2.83 -17.39 21.43
C THR A 705 -2.16 -17.54 20.06
N SER A 706 -2.68 -16.85 19.06
CA SER A 706 -2.07 -16.76 17.73
C SER A 706 -0.92 -15.73 17.65
N VAL A 707 -0.51 -15.16 18.79
CA VAL A 707 0.58 -14.20 18.86
C VAL A 707 1.90 -14.96 18.96
N GLU A 708 2.87 -14.64 18.10
CA GLU A 708 4.26 -15.07 18.21
C GLU A 708 5.06 -14.01 18.97
N PRO A 709 5.23 -14.16 20.31
CA PRO A 709 5.95 -13.18 21.10
C PRO A 709 7.45 -13.28 20.84
N GLY A 710 8.11 -12.13 20.76
CA GLY A 710 9.57 -12.04 20.74
C GLY A 710 10.20 -12.40 22.09
N GLN A 711 11.53 -12.51 22.13
CA GLN A 711 12.25 -12.70 23.41
C GLN A 711 12.09 -11.45 24.28
N PRO A 712 11.85 -11.61 25.60
CA PRO A 712 11.78 -10.48 26.53
C PRO A 712 13.04 -9.64 26.51
N ARG A 713 12.91 -8.33 26.73
CA ARG A 713 14.03 -7.40 26.70
C ARG A 713 14.12 -6.56 27.97
N GLY A 714 15.36 -6.29 28.40
CA GLY A 714 15.65 -5.26 29.39
C GLY A 714 15.48 -3.87 28.80
N VAL A 715 14.80 -2.99 29.51
CA VAL A 715 14.42 -1.63 29.06
C VAL A 715 14.97 -0.62 30.05
N ASN A 716 15.71 0.36 29.54
CA ASN A 716 16.15 1.52 30.30
C ASN A 716 15.11 2.63 30.17
N LEU A 717 14.54 3.10 31.30
CA LEU A 717 13.46 4.09 31.29
C LEU A 717 13.87 5.47 30.75
N ASP A 718 15.17 5.80 30.81
CA ASP A 718 15.70 7.10 30.38
C ASP A 718 16.11 7.11 28.88
N GLU A 719 16.38 5.95 28.28
CA GLU A 719 17.00 5.85 26.95
C GLU A 719 16.14 5.14 25.92
N ASP A 720 15.27 4.19 26.36
CA ASP A 720 14.50 3.34 25.45
C ASP A 720 13.09 3.89 25.19
N GLU A 721 12.56 3.64 23.97
CA GLU A 721 11.19 4.02 23.57
C GLU A 721 10.18 3.06 24.20
N LEU A 722 9.52 3.51 25.27
CA LEU A 722 8.60 2.68 26.08
C LEU A 722 7.33 2.27 25.33
N ALA A 723 6.92 3.03 24.31
CA ALA A 723 5.72 2.77 23.51
C ALA A 723 5.81 1.47 22.69
N LEU A 724 7.00 0.90 22.50
CA LEU A 724 7.23 -0.33 21.77
C LEU A 724 6.88 -1.60 22.56
N PHE A 725 6.74 -1.49 23.88
CA PHE A 725 6.51 -2.62 24.78
C PHE A 725 5.07 -2.63 25.29
N PRO A 726 4.21 -3.56 24.88
CA PRO A 726 2.82 -3.63 25.32
C PRO A 726 2.68 -3.93 26.83
N ILE A 727 3.69 -4.54 27.41
CA ILE A 727 3.80 -4.83 28.85
C ILE A 727 5.21 -4.49 29.32
N LEU A 728 5.31 -3.63 30.35
CA LEU A 728 6.53 -3.37 31.08
C LEU A 728 6.40 -3.97 32.49
N TYR A 729 7.31 -4.89 32.81
CA TYR A 729 7.40 -5.53 34.11
C TYR A 729 8.51 -4.90 34.94
N TRP A 730 8.16 -4.33 36.08
CA TRP A 730 9.09 -3.62 36.91
C TRP A 730 9.20 -4.27 38.33
N LEU A 731 10.35 -4.85 38.64
CA LEU A 731 10.70 -5.29 39.99
C LEU A 731 11.37 -4.13 40.71
N ILE A 732 10.69 -3.54 41.70
CA ILE A 732 11.19 -2.39 42.44
C ILE A 732 12.23 -2.88 43.47
N SER A 733 13.46 -2.34 43.40
CA SER A 733 14.54 -2.56 44.37
C SER A 733 14.68 -1.34 45.28
N PRO A 734 14.98 -1.52 46.58
CA PRO A 734 15.28 -0.42 47.48
C PRO A 734 16.51 0.41 47.07
N ASP A 735 17.44 -0.20 46.33
CA ASP A 735 18.69 0.42 45.89
C ASP A 735 18.63 1.00 44.48
N GLN A 736 17.43 1.08 43.90
CA GLN A 736 17.22 1.60 42.54
C GLN A 736 17.49 3.11 42.47
N PRO A 737 18.27 3.61 41.50
CA PRO A 737 18.47 5.05 41.33
C PRO A 737 17.14 5.78 41.07
N ALA A 738 17.04 6.98 41.59
CA ALA A 738 15.85 7.83 41.35
C ALA A 738 15.70 8.11 39.84
N LEU A 739 14.48 8.03 39.34
CA LEU A 739 14.16 8.45 37.97
C LEU A 739 14.48 9.94 37.80
N SER A 740 15.23 10.27 36.76
CA SER A 740 15.63 11.67 36.46
C SER A 740 14.50 12.48 35.83
#